data_bcbf54ddcf53760991bf4f087a120a0c
#
_entry.id   bcbf54ddcf53760991bf4f087a120a0c
#
_cell.length_a   1.000
_cell.length_b   1.000
_cell.length_c   1.000
_cell.angle_alpha   90.00
_cell.angle_beta   90.00
_cell.angle_gamma   90.00
#
_symmetry.space_group_name_H-M   'P 1'
#
loop_
_entity.id
_entity.type
_entity.pdbx_description
1 polymer ?
#
loop_
_entity_poly.entity_id
_entity_poly.type
_entity_poly.pdbx_seq_one_letter_code
_entity_poly.pdbx_strand_id
1 'polypeptide(L)'
;MKNTFKILSLLLSFALLAIACTEKIDDGGVTDGGDQMSFLISLPEAVSGAAGDIVSVKFYSGKGPKEGDSVVLKKGSSECECEIVAITANNFSFRISPQVSTGKYTFSIKRGAQIKTIGEVNFTIEKRVEIVEKEGYNVYGLISCDGVGVPGVVVSDGVEVTTTDKDGLYYLKSDEYNRLVFMSVPSGYETITDTCIPKFHKVLDGNSKTTERADWQLTKVDNKDHVMYLLGDMHLANRTNDASQFATFLADIKEQIKANKSKRQYALTLGDMTWDLYWYDNVYDLSVYVDMMKKKLTGLQIFHTIGNHDHDMKEVGDFNTVTLYKKVVAPTYSSFNIGDVHYVVLDDILCENTGTGGSGRKYKSTLTTDQLSWLKKDLSYVDKSKTLVITMHAQMYNEGGSASLSNASELASLCSGYKTHVMSAHTHVICNNDLSASNGIMHHNSGAICCTWWWTGYYVPELNICKDGSPAGYYVYQMNGTDVKWRFKPTGRDFNYAFRTYDRNKIVMTAANFAPNASSTGVTNFEKSASSWSASSKDNYVYINVFDYDKSWKIEVTENGKSLTPELVSIKDPLHLVTYEAKRYNAGSTPTSDFKARTVTSHIFRVKASSASSTLEISVTDRFGNVSTESMKRPREFSINEYKK
;
A
#
# COMPACT_ATOMS: atom_id res chain seq x y z
N MET A 1 -48.36 33.24 11.54
CA MET A 1 -47.47 34.23 12.17
C MET A 1 -46.03 33.82 11.84
N LYS A 2 -45.37 34.72 11.11
CA LYS A 2 -43.99 34.57 10.65
C LYS A 2 -43.04 34.75 11.81
N ASN A 3 -41.99 33.90 11.94
CA ASN A 3 -40.76 34.29 12.63
C ASN A 3 -39.55 33.73 11.87
N THR A 4 -38.87 34.65 11.30
CA THR A 4 -37.59 34.56 10.60
C THR A 4 -36.46 34.44 11.61
N PHE A 5 -35.61 33.40 11.55
CA PHE A 5 -34.32 33.40 12.23
C PHE A 5 -33.19 33.68 11.23
N LYS A 6 -32.50 34.79 11.48
CA LYS A 6 -31.26 35.20 10.81
C LYS A 6 -30.11 34.29 11.28
N ILE A 7 -29.44 33.64 10.31
CA ILE A 7 -28.17 32.96 10.54
C ILE A 7 -27.04 33.95 10.27
N LEU A 8 -26.26 34.23 11.30
CA LEU A 8 -25.06 35.05 11.28
C LEU A 8 -23.88 34.18 10.81
N SER A 9 -23.35 34.45 9.61
CA SER A 9 -22.16 33.80 9.11
C SER A 9 -20.90 34.40 9.73
N LEU A 10 -20.18 33.59 10.52
CA LEU A 10 -18.86 33.94 11.02
C LEU A 10 -17.80 33.44 10.02
N LEU A 11 -17.22 34.36 9.28
CA LEU A 11 -16.05 34.13 8.43
C LEU A 11 -14.80 34.05 9.34
N LEU A 12 -14.23 32.87 9.49
CA LEU A 12 -12.89 32.70 10.06
C LEU A 12 -11.90 32.60 8.90
N SER A 13 -11.12 33.67 8.73
CA SER A 13 -10.01 33.75 7.79
C SER A 13 -8.82 32.94 8.29
N PHE A 14 -8.48 31.84 7.60
CA PHE A 14 -7.18 31.19 7.73
C PHE A 14 -6.18 31.87 6.79
N ALA A 15 -5.18 32.52 7.36
CA ALA A 15 -4.04 33.05 6.64
C ALA A 15 -3.11 31.91 6.22
N LEU A 16 -3.09 31.58 4.93
CA LEU A 16 -2.00 30.83 4.31
C LEU A 16 -0.83 31.80 4.10
N LEU A 17 0.29 31.56 4.77
CA LEU A 17 1.57 32.17 4.39
C LEU A 17 2.03 31.54 3.06
N ALA A 18 1.70 32.20 1.96
CA ALA A 18 2.39 32.00 0.70
C ALA A 18 3.60 32.93 0.71
N ILE A 19 4.81 32.37 0.63
CA ILE A 19 6.01 33.16 0.32
C ILE A 19 5.87 33.55 -1.15
N ALA A 20 5.41 34.77 -1.38
CA ALA A 20 5.34 35.37 -2.70
C ALA A 20 6.69 36.02 -3.01
N CYS A 21 7.38 35.51 -4.03
CA CYS A 21 8.31 36.36 -4.78
C CYS A 21 7.48 37.39 -5.53
N THR A 22 7.56 38.64 -5.09
CA THR A 22 6.95 39.77 -5.76
C THR A 22 7.83 40.19 -6.93
N GLU A 23 7.44 39.87 -8.15
CA GLU A 23 7.82 40.65 -9.32
C GLU A 23 6.69 41.66 -9.61
N LYS A 24 7.07 42.91 -9.75
CA LYS A 24 6.19 44.04 -10.10
C LYS A 24 5.61 43.84 -11.49
N ILE A 25 4.29 43.79 -11.56
CA ILE A 25 3.57 43.93 -12.82
C ILE A 25 3.43 45.45 -13.08
N ASP A 26 4.07 45.91 -14.14
CA ASP A 26 3.90 47.25 -14.65
C ASP A 26 2.63 47.30 -15.50
N ASP A 27 1.63 48.05 -15.02
CA ASP A 27 0.32 48.19 -15.66
C ASP A 27 0.36 49.36 -16.64
N GLY A 28 0.87 49.09 -17.83
CA GLY A 28 0.83 50.01 -18.97
C GLY A 28 -0.40 49.73 -19.83
N GLY A 29 -1.50 50.44 -19.57
CA GLY A 29 -2.71 50.37 -20.38
C GLY A 29 -2.50 50.72 -21.86
N VAL A 30 -2.88 49.75 -22.74
CA VAL A 30 -3.29 50.03 -24.13
C VAL A 30 -4.45 49.11 -24.47
N THR A 31 -5.59 49.70 -24.77
CA THR A 31 -6.75 49.05 -25.38
C THR A 31 -6.42 48.65 -26.80
N ASP A 32 -6.44 47.33 -27.13
CA ASP A 32 -6.77 46.86 -28.46
C ASP A 32 -7.30 45.43 -28.41
N GLY A 33 -8.39 45.18 -29.12
CA GLY A 33 -9.15 43.94 -29.08
C GLY A 33 -8.52 42.81 -29.87
N GLY A 34 -7.47 42.19 -29.34
CA GLY A 34 -6.87 40.95 -29.81
C GLY A 34 -6.79 39.95 -28.66
N ASP A 35 -7.07 38.70 -28.91
CA ASP A 35 -7.06 37.56 -27.99
C ASP A 35 -5.67 37.49 -27.28
N GLN A 36 -5.54 38.20 -26.15
CA GLN A 36 -4.26 38.31 -25.43
C GLN A 36 -3.83 36.94 -24.94
N MET A 37 -2.66 36.45 -25.38
CA MET A 37 -2.03 35.21 -24.92
C MET A 37 -1.73 35.31 -23.43
N SER A 38 -2.66 34.81 -22.60
CA SER A 38 -2.52 34.74 -21.14
C SER A 38 -2.46 33.26 -20.72
N PHE A 39 -1.32 32.82 -20.19
CA PHE A 39 -1.09 31.43 -19.77
C PHE A 39 -0.81 31.35 -18.27
N LEU A 40 -1.37 30.32 -17.61
CA LEU A 40 -1.02 29.90 -16.26
C LEU A 40 -0.52 28.45 -16.32
N ILE A 41 0.70 28.26 -16.79
CA ILE A 41 1.35 26.95 -17.03
C ILE A 41 2.35 26.68 -15.91
N SER A 42 2.30 25.46 -15.34
CA SER A 42 3.28 24.96 -14.37
C SER A 42 4.31 24.13 -15.12
N LEU A 43 5.47 24.70 -15.39
CA LEU A 43 6.55 23.99 -16.05
C LEU A 43 7.26 23.03 -15.06
N PRO A 44 7.65 21.82 -15.51
CA PRO A 44 8.57 20.98 -14.75
C PRO A 44 9.97 21.60 -14.74
N GLU A 45 10.71 21.42 -13.66
CA GLU A 45 12.13 21.90 -13.58
C GLU A 45 13.03 21.18 -14.58
N ALA A 46 12.74 19.89 -14.84
CA ALA A 46 13.47 19.07 -15.79
C ALA A 46 12.56 18.10 -16.53
N VAL A 47 12.94 17.80 -17.77
CA VAL A 47 12.32 16.79 -18.64
C VAL A 47 13.42 15.84 -19.11
N SER A 48 13.28 14.54 -18.85
CA SER A 48 14.11 13.49 -19.47
C SER A 48 13.28 12.70 -20.45
N GLY A 49 13.82 12.43 -21.63
CA GLY A 49 13.17 11.65 -22.67
C GLY A 49 13.94 11.68 -23.98
N ALA A 50 13.49 10.92 -24.96
CA ALA A 50 14.05 10.88 -26.30
C ALA A 50 13.24 11.73 -27.28
N ALA A 51 13.82 11.99 -28.45
CA ALA A 51 13.07 12.56 -29.55
C ALA A 51 11.84 11.71 -29.88
N GLY A 52 10.70 12.35 -30.05
CA GLY A 52 9.41 11.70 -30.28
C GLY A 52 8.60 11.41 -29.02
N ASP A 53 9.19 11.47 -27.82
CA ASP A 53 8.44 11.26 -26.56
C ASP A 53 7.44 12.38 -26.31
N ILE A 54 6.34 12.02 -25.60
CA ILE A 54 5.27 12.94 -25.25
C ILE A 54 5.46 13.42 -23.81
N VAL A 55 5.50 14.73 -23.63
CA VAL A 55 5.63 15.40 -22.33
C VAL A 55 4.31 16.05 -21.97
N SER A 56 3.77 15.76 -20.79
CA SER A 56 2.55 16.39 -20.29
C SER A 56 2.87 17.53 -19.33
N VAL A 57 2.22 18.68 -19.53
CA VAL A 57 2.42 19.90 -18.77
C VAL A 57 1.09 20.41 -18.21
N LYS A 58 1.04 20.75 -16.92
CA LYS A 58 -0.16 21.27 -16.26
C LYS A 58 -0.38 22.74 -16.55
N PHE A 59 -1.66 23.14 -16.64
CA PHE A 59 -2.08 24.54 -16.61
C PHE A 59 -3.33 24.73 -15.73
N TYR A 60 -3.61 25.98 -15.35
CA TYR A 60 -4.67 26.32 -14.39
C TYR A 60 -5.68 27.30 -14.98
N SER A 61 -6.89 27.28 -14.41
CA SER A 61 -7.96 28.27 -14.70
C SER A 61 -8.31 28.41 -16.18
N GLY A 62 -8.21 27.31 -16.96
CA GLY A 62 -8.45 27.33 -18.41
C GLY A 62 -7.44 28.18 -19.22
N LYS A 63 -6.36 28.66 -18.59
CA LYS A 63 -5.32 29.48 -19.24
C LYS A 63 -4.17 28.61 -19.76
N GLY A 64 -4.48 27.70 -20.66
CA GLY A 64 -3.54 26.82 -21.37
C GLY A 64 -3.50 27.10 -22.87
N PRO A 65 -2.71 26.30 -23.60
CA PRO A 65 -2.71 26.30 -25.06
C PRO A 65 -4.09 25.93 -25.62
N LYS A 66 -4.34 26.34 -26.86
CA LYS A 66 -5.52 26.00 -27.66
C LYS A 66 -5.09 25.16 -28.87
N GLU A 67 -6.06 24.55 -29.54
CA GLU A 67 -5.82 23.86 -30.80
C GLU A 67 -5.15 24.77 -31.82
N GLY A 68 -4.11 24.29 -32.48
CA GLY A 68 -3.28 25.06 -33.41
C GLY A 68 -2.11 25.82 -32.76
N ASP A 69 -1.98 25.80 -31.41
CA ASP A 69 -0.77 26.29 -30.74
C ASP A 69 0.36 25.25 -30.81
N SER A 70 1.62 25.69 -30.66
CA SER A 70 2.80 24.83 -30.54
C SER A 70 3.71 25.26 -29.40
N VAL A 71 4.57 24.36 -28.97
CA VAL A 71 5.65 24.68 -28.01
C VAL A 71 6.89 25.07 -28.79
N VAL A 72 7.50 26.18 -28.41
CA VAL A 72 8.78 26.64 -28.95
C VAL A 72 9.85 26.55 -27.86
N LEU A 73 10.90 25.78 -28.14
CA LEU A 73 12.06 25.61 -27.27
C LEU A 73 13.28 26.30 -27.86
N LYS A 74 13.88 27.25 -27.11
CA LYS A 74 15.04 28.02 -27.56
C LYS A 74 16.24 27.81 -26.64
N LYS A 75 17.40 27.49 -27.24
CA LYS A 75 18.69 27.32 -26.55
C LYS A 75 19.76 28.10 -27.31
N GLY A 76 20.20 29.23 -26.75
CA GLY A 76 21.09 30.14 -27.44
C GLY A 76 20.47 30.70 -28.73
N SER A 77 21.13 30.51 -29.87
CA SER A 77 20.60 30.86 -31.20
C SER A 77 19.71 29.80 -31.83
N SER A 78 19.70 28.58 -31.31
CA SER A 78 18.89 27.48 -31.83
C SER A 78 17.47 27.55 -31.29
N GLU A 79 16.50 27.40 -32.18
CA GLU A 79 15.06 27.35 -31.84
C GLU A 79 14.44 26.14 -32.55
N CYS A 80 13.58 25.40 -31.83
CA CYS A 80 12.84 24.31 -32.42
C CYS A 80 11.37 24.33 -31.96
N GLU A 81 10.50 23.96 -32.87
CA GLU A 81 9.04 23.89 -32.61
C GLU A 81 8.64 22.44 -32.33
N CYS A 82 7.84 22.25 -31.30
CA CYS A 82 7.32 20.96 -30.85
C CYS A 82 5.80 20.97 -30.98
N GLU A 83 5.27 19.93 -31.57
CA GLU A 83 3.84 19.74 -31.79
C GLU A 83 3.12 19.51 -30.45
N ILE A 84 1.99 20.20 -30.21
CA ILE A 84 1.05 19.87 -29.14
C ILE A 84 0.12 18.78 -29.67
N VAL A 85 0.21 17.59 -29.07
CA VAL A 85 -0.50 16.38 -29.52
C VAL A 85 -1.81 16.13 -28.79
N ALA A 86 -2.01 16.75 -27.61
CA ALA A 86 -3.24 16.63 -26.84
C ALA A 86 -3.44 17.84 -25.91
N ILE A 87 -4.70 18.22 -25.72
CA ILE A 87 -5.10 19.24 -24.74
C ILE A 87 -6.32 18.71 -23.99
N THR A 88 -6.27 18.78 -22.66
CA THR A 88 -7.37 18.44 -21.75
C THR A 88 -7.76 19.66 -20.92
N ALA A 89 -8.68 19.53 -19.98
CA ALA A 89 -9.13 20.65 -19.15
C ALA A 89 -8.00 21.32 -18.33
N ASN A 90 -6.96 20.56 -17.94
CA ASN A 90 -5.91 21.03 -17.03
C ASN A 90 -4.48 20.66 -17.45
N ASN A 91 -4.31 19.99 -18.59
CA ASN A 91 -3.02 19.57 -19.10
C ASN A 91 -2.98 19.70 -20.61
N PHE A 92 -1.79 19.96 -21.15
CA PHE A 92 -1.51 19.73 -22.55
C PHE A 92 -0.28 18.83 -22.67
N SER A 93 -0.18 18.12 -23.77
CA SER A 93 0.96 17.23 -24.06
C SER A 93 1.59 17.64 -25.39
N PHE A 94 2.92 17.66 -25.43
CA PHE A 94 3.67 17.98 -26.63
C PHE A 94 4.71 16.91 -26.92
N ARG A 95 5.08 16.75 -28.19
CA ARG A 95 6.09 15.79 -28.66
C ARG A 95 7.47 16.45 -28.70
N ILE A 96 8.48 15.83 -28.08
CA ILE A 96 9.86 16.31 -28.13
C ILE A 96 10.34 16.25 -29.60
N SER A 97 10.70 17.41 -30.15
CA SER A 97 11.26 17.48 -31.53
C SER A 97 12.62 16.79 -31.60
N PRO A 98 12.96 16.11 -32.72
CA PRO A 98 14.29 15.54 -32.93
C PRO A 98 15.45 16.57 -32.90
N GLN A 99 15.15 17.85 -33.00
CA GLN A 99 16.10 18.94 -32.91
C GLN A 99 16.46 19.33 -31.46
N VAL A 100 15.71 18.87 -30.47
CA VAL A 100 15.99 19.13 -29.05
C VAL A 100 17.21 18.30 -28.62
N SER A 101 18.18 18.95 -27.99
CA SER A 101 19.36 18.32 -27.40
C SER A 101 19.40 18.53 -25.90
N THR A 102 20.21 17.78 -25.17
CA THR A 102 20.40 18.00 -23.73
C THR A 102 20.83 19.43 -23.41
N GLY A 103 20.17 20.06 -22.45
CA GLY A 103 20.47 21.41 -21.98
C GLY A 103 19.27 22.19 -21.50
N LYS A 104 19.53 23.42 -21.10
CA LYS A 104 18.51 24.37 -20.61
C LYS A 104 17.89 25.13 -21.77
N TYR A 105 16.57 25.15 -21.82
CA TYR A 105 15.78 25.82 -22.87
C TYR A 105 14.84 26.85 -22.27
N THR A 106 14.67 27.98 -22.99
CA THR A 106 13.52 28.87 -22.80
C THR A 106 12.30 28.20 -23.44
N PHE A 107 11.25 28.00 -22.65
CA PHE A 107 9.99 27.37 -23.05
C PHE A 107 8.96 28.47 -23.37
N SER A 108 8.40 28.41 -24.56
CA SER A 108 7.41 29.38 -25.04
C SER A 108 6.21 28.66 -25.69
N ILE A 109 5.06 29.30 -25.72
CA ILE A 109 3.90 28.91 -26.54
C ILE A 109 3.79 29.85 -27.74
N LYS A 110 3.60 29.26 -28.93
CA LYS A 110 3.40 29.99 -30.17
C LYS A 110 1.95 29.83 -30.63
N ARG A 111 1.32 30.93 -30.98
CA ARG A 111 -0.02 31.03 -31.57
C ARG A 111 0.05 31.89 -32.82
N GLY A 112 -0.04 31.27 -33.99
CA GLY A 112 0.17 31.97 -35.26
C GLY A 112 1.56 32.65 -35.30
N ALA A 113 1.61 33.96 -35.44
CA ALA A 113 2.87 34.72 -35.44
C ALA A 113 3.35 35.16 -34.05
N GLN A 114 2.54 34.99 -33.00
CA GLN A 114 2.85 35.43 -31.64
C GLN A 114 3.55 34.33 -30.84
N ILE A 115 4.58 34.71 -30.07
CA ILE A 115 5.28 33.81 -29.16
C ILE A 115 5.26 34.42 -27.76
N LYS A 116 4.82 33.63 -26.77
CA LYS A 116 4.81 34.00 -25.36
C LYS A 116 5.73 33.09 -24.55
N THR A 117 6.77 33.66 -23.97
CA THR A 117 7.65 32.94 -23.05
C THR A 117 6.92 32.62 -21.75
N ILE A 118 7.06 31.36 -21.29
CA ILE A 118 6.49 30.84 -20.07
C ILE A 118 7.54 30.71 -18.97
N GLY A 119 8.74 30.21 -19.30
CA GLY A 119 9.83 29.97 -18.36
C GLY A 119 10.99 29.18 -18.95
N GLU A 120 11.73 28.52 -18.09
CA GLU A 120 12.89 27.71 -18.49
C GLU A 120 12.71 26.25 -18.02
N VAL A 121 13.20 25.30 -18.82
CA VAL A 121 13.15 23.85 -18.54
C VAL A 121 14.48 23.21 -18.93
N ASN A 122 15.00 22.33 -18.09
CA ASN A 122 16.17 21.53 -18.41
C ASN A 122 15.74 20.25 -19.13
N PHE A 123 16.28 20.01 -20.33
CA PHE A 123 16.08 18.78 -21.08
C PHE A 123 17.30 17.88 -20.96
N THR A 124 17.08 16.61 -20.65
CA THR A 124 18.05 15.52 -20.80
C THR A 124 17.56 14.63 -21.92
N ILE A 125 18.19 14.73 -23.10
CA ILE A 125 17.78 13.96 -24.28
C ILE A 125 18.58 12.68 -24.36
N GLU A 126 17.87 11.57 -24.32
CA GLU A 126 18.41 10.22 -24.46
C GLU A 126 18.53 9.88 -25.94
N LYS A 127 19.68 9.30 -26.34
CA LYS A 127 19.78 8.70 -27.67
C LYS A 127 19.01 7.40 -27.68
N ARG A 128 17.88 7.36 -28.39
CA ARG A 128 17.23 6.08 -28.69
C ARG A 128 18.06 5.27 -29.67
N VAL A 129 18.34 4.04 -29.28
CA VAL A 129 18.81 3.02 -30.20
C VAL A 129 17.70 2.76 -31.23
N GLU A 130 17.99 2.80 -32.50
CA GLU A 130 17.04 2.45 -33.54
C GLU A 130 16.74 0.95 -33.45
N ILE A 131 15.47 0.59 -33.25
CA ILE A 131 15.03 -0.80 -33.14
C ILE A 131 14.16 -1.09 -34.37
N VAL A 132 14.53 -2.12 -35.09
CA VAL A 132 13.75 -2.57 -36.24
C VAL A 132 12.52 -3.31 -35.76
N GLU A 133 11.33 -2.87 -36.19
CA GLU A 133 10.08 -3.57 -35.92
C GLU A 133 10.10 -4.97 -36.55
N LYS A 134 9.49 -5.94 -35.85
CA LYS A 134 9.37 -7.31 -36.35
C LYS A 134 7.93 -7.62 -36.69
N GLU A 135 7.69 -8.16 -37.85
CA GLU A 135 6.37 -8.61 -38.28
C GLU A 135 5.78 -9.61 -37.24
N GLY A 136 4.53 -9.42 -36.88
CA GLY A 136 3.81 -10.24 -35.91
C GLY A 136 3.99 -9.85 -34.44
N TYR A 137 4.78 -8.80 -34.15
CA TYR A 137 4.94 -8.24 -32.82
C TYR A 137 4.50 -6.77 -32.82
N ASN A 138 3.73 -6.38 -31.79
CA ASN A 138 3.20 -5.02 -31.67
C ASN A 138 3.71 -4.25 -30.45
N VAL A 139 4.38 -4.91 -29.49
CA VAL A 139 5.07 -4.24 -28.38
C VAL A 139 6.53 -4.64 -28.40
N TYR A 140 7.43 -3.65 -28.36
CA TYR A 140 8.87 -3.89 -28.37
C TYR A 140 9.62 -2.80 -27.59
N GLY A 141 10.87 -3.03 -27.28
CA GLY A 141 11.69 -2.00 -26.62
C GLY A 141 13.07 -2.47 -26.25
N LEU A 142 13.79 -1.57 -25.57
CA LEU A 142 15.14 -1.76 -25.05
C LEU A 142 15.11 -1.65 -23.53
N ILE A 143 15.74 -2.60 -22.86
CA ILE A 143 16.06 -2.50 -21.43
C ILE A 143 17.56 -2.35 -21.30
N SER A 144 18.03 -1.24 -20.72
CA SER A 144 19.44 -0.90 -20.65
C SER A 144 19.86 -0.39 -19.27
N CYS A 145 21.15 -0.51 -18.99
CA CYS A 145 21.83 0.10 -17.85
C CYS A 145 23.07 0.81 -18.36
N ASP A 146 23.24 2.09 -18.05
CA ASP A 146 24.36 2.92 -18.51
C ASP A 146 24.60 2.87 -20.05
N GLY A 147 23.50 2.77 -20.80
CA GLY A 147 23.53 2.69 -22.28
C GLY A 147 23.87 1.32 -22.85
N VAL A 148 24.05 0.30 -22.01
CA VAL A 148 24.30 -1.09 -22.41
C VAL A 148 23.04 -1.91 -22.20
N GLY A 149 22.63 -2.70 -23.21
CA GLY A 149 21.47 -3.57 -23.09
C GLY A 149 21.63 -4.62 -21.99
N VAL A 150 20.55 -4.88 -21.26
CA VAL A 150 20.52 -5.90 -20.18
C VAL A 150 19.80 -7.14 -20.72
N PRO A 151 20.50 -8.28 -20.87
CA PRO A 151 19.91 -9.50 -21.42
C PRO A 151 19.12 -10.27 -20.37
N GLY A 152 18.16 -11.10 -20.83
CA GLY A 152 17.40 -12.03 -19.99
C GLY A 152 16.37 -11.39 -19.05
N VAL A 153 16.04 -10.11 -19.25
CA VAL A 153 14.99 -9.45 -18.47
C VAL A 153 13.63 -9.92 -18.94
N VAL A 154 12.82 -10.42 -18.04
CA VAL A 154 11.46 -10.87 -18.35
C VAL A 154 10.55 -9.67 -18.56
N VAL A 155 9.76 -9.70 -19.63
CA VAL A 155 8.77 -8.66 -19.99
C VAL A 155 7.43 -9.34 -20.26
N SER A 156 6.35 -8.73 -19.81
CA SER A 156 5.01 -9.27 -19.95
C SER A 156 3.94 -8.18 -20.07
N ASP A 157 2.81 -8.51 -20.72
CA ASP A 157 1.56 -7.73 -20.69
C ASP A 157 0.53 -8.30 -19.70
N GLY A 158 0.93 -9.29 -18.91
CA GLY A 158 0.07 -10.02 -17.99
C GLY A 158 -0.61 -11.25 -18.62
N VAL A 159 -0.41 -11.50 -19.92
CA VAL A 159 -0.88 -12.67 -20.67
C VAL A 159 0.30 -13.42 -21.28
N GLU A 160 1.05 -12.71 -22.11
CA GLU A 160 2.24 -13.22 -22.76
C GLU A 160 3.51 -12.79 -22.01
N VAL A 161 4.55 -13.62 -22.13
CA VAL A 161 5.85 -13.41 -21.47
C VAL A 161 6.96 -13.62 -22.47
N THR A 162 7.90 -12.69 -22.50
CA THR A 162 9.13 -12.76 -23.32
C THR A 162 10.35 -12.37 -22.50
N THR A 163 11.53 -12.43 -23.09
CA THR A 163 12.77 -11.94 -22.47
C THR A 163 13.55 -11.06 -23.41
N THR A 164 14.38 -10.18 -22.86
CA THR A 164 15.35 -9.43 -23.65
C THR A 164 16.44 -10.35 -24.20
N ASP A 165 16.88 -10.06 -25.42
CA ASP A 165 18.02 -10.72 -26.08
C ASP A 165 19.38 -10.21 -25.53
N LYS A 166 20.49 -10.65 -26.15
CA LYS A 166 21.86 -10.26 -25.78
C LYS A 166 22.14 -8.75 -25.85
N ASP A 167 21.36 -8.01 -26.63
CA ASP A 167 21.47 -6.57 -26.83
C ASP A 167 20.44 -5.79 -26.01
N GLY A 168 19.68 -6.48 -25.13
CA GLY A 168 18.66 -5.90 -24.28
C GLY A 168 17.33 -5.61 -25.00
N LEU A 169 17.14 -6.10 -26.22
CA LEU A 169 15.94 -5.90 -27.02
C LEU A 169 14.91 -6.98 -26.73
N TYR A 170 13.65 -6.60 -26.66
CA TYR A 170 12.53 -7.54 -26.55
C TYR A 170 11.44 -7.24 -27.57
N TYR A 171 10.67 -8.25 -27.90
CA TYR A 171 9.51 -8.20 -28.76
C TYR A 171 8.40 -9.05 -28.13
N LEU A 172 7.20 -8.47 -28.04
CA LEU A 172 6.04 -9.12 -27.46
C LEU A 172 4.86 -9.01 -28.45
N LYS A 173 4.16 -10.12 -28.64
CA LYS A 173 2.88 -10.13 -29.34
C LYS A 173 1.78 -10.01 -28.28
N SER A 174 1.27 -8.80 -28.09
CA SER A 174 0.26 -8.47 -27.11
C SER A 174 -1.13 -8.39 -27.75
N ASP A 175 -2.15 -8.89 -27.11
CA ASP A 175 -3.54 -8.58 -27.45
C ASP A 175 -4.00 -7.26 -26.82
N GLU A 176 -3.15 -6.67 -25.96
CA GLU A 176 -3.36 -5.43 -25.22
C GLU A 176 -4.61 -5.40 -24.32
N TYR A 177 -5.14 -6.57 -24.00
CA TYR A 177 -6.30 -6.69 -23.15
C TYR A 177 -6.11 -5.96 -21.80
N ASN A 178 -4.94 -6.16 -21.15
CA ASN A 178 -4.62 -5.50 -19.89
C ASN A 178 -4.21 -4.03 -20.04
N ARG A 179 -3.96 -3.56 -21.26
CA ARG A 179 -3.49 -2.19 -21.59
C ARG A 179 -2.23 -1.78 -20.83
N LEU A 180 -1.37 -2.73 -20.55
CA LEU A 180 -0.11 -2.54 -19.82
C LEU A 180 0.95 -3.46 -20.37
N VAL A 181 2.18 -3.00 -20.31
CA VAL A 181 3.39 -3.84 -20.43
C VAL A 181 4.30 -3.55 -19.25
N PHE A 182 4.90 -4.56 -18.65
CA PHE A 182 5.80 -4.42 -17.51
C PHE A 182 7.03 -5.33 -17.64
N MET A 183 8.12 -4.91 -17.02
CA MET A 183 9.29 -5.77 -16.85
C MET A 183 9.31 -6.34 -15.42
N SER A 184 9.71 -7.60 -15.29
CA SER A 184 10.13 -8.17 -14.02
C SER A 184 11.52 -7.63 -13.70
N VAL A 185 11.62 -6.60 -12.85
CA VAL A 185 12.91 -5.95 -12.52
C VAL A 185 13.94 -7.03 -12.17
N PRO A 186 15.09 -7.10 -12.84
CA PRO A 186 16.04 -8.19 -12.61
C PRO A 186 16.85 -8.00 -11.33
N SER A 187 17.32 -9.10 -10.73
CA SER A 187 18.22 -9.08 -9.57
C SER A 187 19.48 -8.25 -9.86
N GLY A 188 19.93 -7.47 -8.88
CA GLY A 188 21.11 -6.61 -9.00
C GLY A 188 20.83 -5.29 -9.73
N TYR A 189 19.55 -4.97 -9.96
CA TYR A 189 19.15 -3.70 -10.56
C TYR A 189 17.96 -3.08 -9.83
N GLU A 190 17.81 -1.78 -10.00
CA GLU A 190 16.62 -0.99 -9.66
C GLU A 190 16.14 -0.24 -10.90
N THR A 191 14.83 -0.04 -11.00
CA THR A 191 14.23 0.83 -12.01
C THR A 191 14.21 2.28 -11.52
N ILE A 192 14.05 3.22 -12.45
CA ILE A 192 13.79 4.63 -12.11
C ILE A 192 12.55 4.71 -11.21
N THR A 193 12.64 5.53 -10.17
CA THR A 193 11.57 5.70 -9.20
C THR A 193 11.04 7.13 -9.23
N ASP A 194 9.74 7.28 -9.46
CA ASP A 194 9.07 8.56 -9.28
C ASP A 194 8.80 8.76 -7.78
N THR A 195 9.77 9.36 -7.10
CA THR A 195 9.84 9.57 -5.64
C THR A 195 9.79 8.29 -4.81
N CYS A 196 8.69 7.51 -4.84
CA CYS A 196 8.58 6.20 -4.20
C CYS A 196 7.89 5.15 -5.10
N ILE A 197 7.40 5.53 -6.27
CA ILE A 197 6.71 4.61 -7.19
C ILE A 197 7.71 4.12 -8.25
N PRO A 198 8.07 2.83 -8.27
CA PRO A 198 8.99 2.28 -9.25
C PRO A 198 8.35 2.24 -10.66
N LYS A 199 9.08 2.67 -11.67
CA LYS A 199 8.61 2.79 -13.06
C LYS A 199 8.97 1.54 -13.87
N PHE A 200 8.38 0.40 -13.50
CA PHE A 200 8.63 -0.89 -14.16
C PHE A 200 7.54 -1.28 -15.17
N HIS A 201 6.50 -0.46 -15.36
CA HIS A 201 5.41 -0.70 -16.30
C HIS A 201 5.10 0.53 -17.12
N LYS A 202 4.44 0.33 -18.26
CA LYS A 202 3.90 1.38 -19.14
C LYS A 202 2.49 1.04 -19.55
N VAL A 203 1.66 2.07 -19.69
CA VAL A 203 0.29 1.96 -20.21
C VAL A 203 0.37 1.93 -21.74
N LEU A 204 -0.33 0.98 -22.35
CA LEU A 204 -0.53 0.85 -23.79
C LEU A 204 -1.83 1.52 -24.23
N ASP A 205 -1.97 1.82 -25.52
CA ASP A 205 -3.16 2.48 -26.07
C ASP A 205 -4.41 1.55 -26.11
N GLY A 206 -4.18 0.25 -25.97
CA GLY A 206 -5.21 -0.78 -25.99
C GLY A 206 -5.66 -1.17 -27.42
N ASN A 207 -4.83 -0.90 -28.41
CA ASN A 207 -5.09 -1.23 -29.81
C ASN A 207 -3.99 -2.15 -30.35
N SER A 208 -4.21 -3.45 -30.31
CA SER A 208 -3.23 -4.45 -30.75
C SER A 208 -2.81 -4.36 -32.23
N LYS A 209 -3.40 -3.44 -33.00
CA LYS A 209 -3.02 -3.16 -34.39
C LYS A 209 -1.97 -2.04 -34.49
N THR A 210 -1.76 -1.28 -33.46
CA THR A 210 -0.69 -0.28 -33.38
C THR A 210 0.58 -0.91 -32.82
N THR A 211 1.74 -0.39 -33.25
CA THR A 211 3.03 -0.84 -32.73
C THR A 211 3.52 0.16 -31.69
N GLU A 212 3.75 -0.30 -30.47
CA GLU A 212 4.17 0.54 -29.35
C GLU A 212 5.56 0.18 -28.83
N ARG A 213 6.36 1.21 -28.55
CA ARG A 213 7.68 1.07 -27.99
C ARG A 213 7.70 1.38 -26.50
N ALA A 214 8.20 0.45 -25.69
CA ALA A 214 8.34 0.61 -24.25
C ALA A 214 9.78 0.29 -23.79
N ASP A 215 10.57 1.34 -23.58
CA ASP A 215 11.95 1.22 -23.11
C ASP A 215 12.04 1.42 -21.60
N TRP A 216 13.02 0.77 -20.94
CA TRP A 216 13.37 1.01 -19.54
C TRP A 216 14.86 1.21 -19.35
N GLN A 217 15.18 2.10 -18.42
CA GLN A 217 16.53 2.26 -17.91
C GLN A 217 16.62 1.68 -16.50
N LEU A 218 17.67 0.93 -16.25
CA LEU A 218 17.98 0.31 -14.97
C LEU A 218 19.23 0.95 -14.37
N THR A 219 19.31 0.91 -13.05
CA THR A 219 20.51 1.26 -12.28
C THR A 219 21.03 0.00 -11.63
N LYS A 220 22.32 -0.29 -11.81
CA LYS A 220 22.96 -1.44 -11.17
C LYS A 220 23.14 -1.18 -9.68
N VAL A 221 22.75 -2.16 -8.84
CA VAL A 221 22.81 -2.06 -7.38
C VAL A 221 23.20 -3.41 -6.78
N ASP A 222 23.76 -3.38 -5.57
CA ASP A 222 23.85 -4.57 -4.75
C ASP A 222 22.62 -4.61 -3.83
N ASN A 223 21.70 -5.52 -4.13
CA ASN A 223 20.45 -5.72 -3.40
C ASN A 223 20.28 -7.18 -2.95
N LYS A 224 21.37 -7.95 -2.89
CA LYS A 224 21.32 -9.34 -2.45
C LYS A 224 20.78 -9.44 -1.03
N ASP A 225 21.29 -8.61 -0.13
CA ASP A 225 20.78 -8.45 1.22
C ASP A 225 19.96 -7.18 1.30
N HIS A 226 18.67 -7.32 1.64
CA HIS A 226 17.77 -6.18 1.67
C HIS A 226 16.73 -6.28 2.80
N VAL A 227 16.07 -5.17 3.06
CA VAL A 227 14.92 -5.07 3.97
C VAL A 227 13.66 -4.80 3.17
N MET A 228 12.61 -5.58 3.43
CA MET A 228 11.28 -5.38 2.86
C MET A 228 10.29 -5.05 3.98
N TYR A 229 9.65 -3.89 3.88
CA TYR A 229 8.56 -3.49 4.78
C TYR A 229 7.22 -3.91 4.18
N LEU A 230 6.42 -4.72 4.89
CA LEU A 230 5.08 -5.10 4.45
C LEU A 230 4.02 -4.24 5.12
N LEU A 231 3.20 -3.59 4.32
CA LEU A 231 2.26 -2.55 4.72
C LEU A 231 0.83 -2.97 4.37
N GLY A 232 0.08 -3.50 5.34
CA GLY A 232 -1.29 -3.99 5.12
C GLY A 232 -2.37 -3.00 5.59
N ASP A 233 -3.48 -2.94 4.87
CA ASP A 233 -4.75 -2.34 5.30
C ASP A 233 -4.60 -0.93 5.90
N MET A 234 -4.24 0.05 5.09
CA MET A 234 -4.10 1.44 5.53
C MET A 234 -5.47 2.14 5.62
N HIS A 235 -6.41 1.81 4.73
CA HIS A 235 -7.76 2.37 4.66
C HIS A 235 -7.81 3.88 4.85
N LEU A 236 -6.96 4.62 4.13
CA LEU A 236 -6.95 6.07 4.17
C LEU A 236 -8.15 6.62 3.39
N ALA A 237 -8.93 7.49 4.01
CA ALA A 237 -10.19 7.94 3.47
C ALA A 237 -10.62 9.34 3.94
N ASN A 238 -9.70 10.10 4.56
CA ASN A 238 -9.97 11.41 5.15
C ASN A 238 -11.16 11.37 6.14
N ARG A 239 -11.13 10.39 7.07
CA ARG A 239 -12.16 10.17 8.10
C ARG A 239 -11.56 9.64 9.40
N THR A 240 -12.30 9.77 10.52
CA THR A 240 -11.87 9.24 11.83
C THR A 240 -10.46 9.66 12.25
N ASN A 241 -10.02 10.85 11.84
CA ASN A 241 -8.66 11.37 12.04
C ASN A 241 -7.55 10.43 11.50
N ASP A 242 -7.84 9.66 10.44
CA ASP A 242 -6.95 8.66 9.86
C ASP A 242 -5.59 9.25 9.48
N ALA A 243 -5.55 10.41 8.82
CA ALA A 243 -4.30 11.07 8.43
C ALA A 243 -3.42 11.42 9.65
N SER A 244 -4.02 11.85 10.77
CA SER A 244 -3.30 12.14 12.01
C SER A 244 -2.79 10.87 12.68
N GLN A 245 -3.58 9.80 12.70
CA GLN A 245 -3.18 8.50 13.23
C GLN A 245 -2.10 7.86 12.37
N PHE A 246 -2.22 7.95 11.04
CA PHE A 246 -1.23 7.46 10.08
C PHE A 246 0.12 8.19 10.20
N ALA A 247 0.12 9.44 10.67
CA ALA A 247 1.37 10.17 10.93
C ALA A 247 2.26 9.46 11.97
N THR A 248 1.67 8.73 12.93
CA THR A 248 2.43 7.91 13.91
C THR A 248 3.13 6.74 13.21
N PHE A 249 2.45 6.06 12.29
CA PHE A 249 3.06 5.03 11.45
C PHE A 249 4.19 5.61 10.58
N LEU A 250 3.95 6.75 9.93
CA LEU A 250 4.98 7.40 9.09
C LEU A 250 6.23 7.79 9.88
N ALA A 251 6.07 8.22 11.13
CA ALA A 251 7.21 8.52 12.01
C ALA A 251 7.97 7.24 12.36
N ASP A 252 7.26 6.18 12.70
CA ASP A 252 7.85 4.89 13.08
C ASP A 252 8.61 4.23 11.92
N ILE A 253 8.01 4.13 10.74
CA ILE A 253 8.70 3.52 9.58
C ILE A 253 9.94 4.32 9.16
N LYS A 254 9.93 5.65 9.28
CA LYS A 254 11.11 6.49 9.02
C LYS A 254 12.27 6.18 9.96
N GLU A 255 11.98 5.92 11.23
CA GLU A 255 13.02 5.48 12.19
C GLU A 255 13.55 4.09 11.82
N GLN A 256 12.69 3.17 11.34
CA GLN A 256 13.15 1.87 10.84
C GLN A 256 14.01 2.00 9.56
N ILE A 257 13.62 2.86 8.62
CA ILE A 257 14.41 3.16 7.43
C ILE A 257 15.78 3.71 7.83
N LYS A 258 15.84 4.63 8.79
CA LYS A 258 17.08 5.19 9.32
C LYS A 258 17.95 4.13 10.03
N ALA A 259 17.33 3.24 10.81
CA ALA A 259 18.03 2.16 11.51
C ALA A 259 18.65 1.15 10.54
N ASN A 260 18.04 0.92 9.38
CA ASN A 260 18.49 -0.03 8.36
C ASN A 260 19.26 0.63 7.18
N LYS A 261 19.74 1.88 7.33
CA LYS A 261 20.36 2.68 6.25
C LYS A 261 21.57 2.03 5.54
N SER A 262 22.18 1.02 6.15
CA SER A 262 23.30 0.26 5.57
C SER A 262 22.86 -0.81 4.57
N LYS A 263 21.56 -1.10 4.47
CA LYS A 263 20.99 -2.08 3.55
C LYS A 263 20.10 -1.39 2.51
N ARG A 264 19.92 -2.03 1.35
CA ARG A 264 18.85 -1.65 0.43
C ARG A 264 17.50 -1.91 1.09
N GLN A 265 16.55 -1.02 0.86
CA GLN A 265 15.27 -1.05 1.53
C GLN A 265 14.15 -0.81 0.53
N TYR A 266 13.10 -1.61 0.67
CA TYR A 266 11.93 -1.57 -0.19
C TYR A 266 10.68 -1.72 0.69
N ALA A 267 9.55 -1.31 0.16
CA ALA A 267 8.26 -1.62 0.77
C ALA A 267 7.33 -2.31 -0.23
N LEU A 268 6.38 -3.06 0.29
CA LEU A 268 5.35 -3.70 -0.47
C LEU A 268 4.03 -3.60 0.29
N THR A 269 3.00 -3.05 -0.35
CA THR A 269 1.67 -3.00 0.26
C THR A 269 0.95 -4.33 0.09
N LEU A 270 0.03 -4.62 1.00
CA LEU A 270 -0.80 -5.84 0.96
C LEU A 270 -2.27 -5.50 0.64
N GLY A 271 -2.50 -4.41 -0.10
CA GLY A 271 -3.84 -3.97 -0.47
C GLY A 271 -4.52 -3.06 0.55
N ASP A 272 -5.71 -2.59 0.18
CA ASP A 272 -6.56 -1.70 0.97
C ASP A 272 -5.82 -0.44 1.43
N MET A 273 -5.15 0.22 0.47
CA MET A 273 -4.46 1.48 0.70
C MET A 273 -5.44 2.61 0.98
N THR A 274 -6.56 2.59 0.27
CA THR A 274 -7.66 3.55 0.41
C THR A 274 -8.94 2.85 0.85
N TRP A 275 -10.04 3.59 0.86
CA TRP A 275 -11.35 3.03 1.12
C TRP A 275 -12.36 3.55 0.09
N ASP A 276 -12.68 2.75 -0.91
CA ASP A 276 -13.54 3.05 -2.06
C ASP A 276 -14.87 3.71 -1.71
N LEU A 277 -15.48 3.36 -0.57
CA LEU A 277 -16.72 3.96 -0.08
C LEU A 277 -16.62 5.48 0.15
N TYR A 278 -15.42 6.02 0.25
CA TYR A 278 -15.16 7.44 0.53
C TYR A 278 -14.39 8.15 -0.59
N TRP A 279 -14.08 7.47 -1.70
CA TRP A 279 -13.35 8.09 -2.81
C TRP A 279 -14.04 9.36 -3.31
N TYR A 280 -15.36 9.32 -3.44
CA TYR A 280 -16.14 10.43 -3.99
C TYR A 280 -16.58 11.42 -2.93
N ASP A 281 -17.07 10.94 -1.79
CA ASP A 281 -17.66 11.80 -0.76
C ASP A 281 -16.57 12.59 0.01
N ASN A 282 -15.42 11.96 0.27
CA ASN A 282 -14.31 12.59 0.97
C ASN A 282 -13.19 13.06 0.03
N VAL A 283 -13.36 12.86 -1.29
CA VAL A 283 -12.36 13.19 -2.33
C VAL A 283 -10.98 12.57 -1.98
N TYR A 284 -10.99 11.27 -1.68
CA TYR A 284 -9.78 10.54 -1.28
C TYR A 284 -9.68 9.20 -2.02
N ASP A 285 -9.16 9.24 -3.25
CA ASP A 285 -8.92 8.08 -4.09
C ASP A 285 -7.42 7.67 -4.12
N LEU A 286 -7.09 6.72 -4.98
CA LEU A 286 -5.72 6.24 -5.15
C LEU A 286 -4.75 7.33 -5.63
N SER A 287 -5.21 8.36 -6.34
CA SER A 287 -4.33 9.47 -6.76
C SER A 287 -3.88 10.29 -5.55
N VAL A 288 -4.80 10.55 -4.62
CA VAL A 288 -4.49 11.27 -3.36
C VAL A 288 -3.54 10.46 -2.49
N TYR A 289 -3.77 9.13 -2.39
CA TYR A 289 -2.88 8.22 -1.69
C TYR A 289 -1.46 8.26 -2.28
N VAL A 290 -1.32 8.09 -3.59
CA VAL A 290 -0.02 8.11 -4.28
C VAL A 290 0.70 9.44 -4.06
N ASP A 291 0.02 10.55 -4.21
CA ASP A 291 0.60 11.89 -3.98
C ASP A 291 1.08 12.08 -2.54
N MET A 292 0.33 11.55 -1.58
CA MET A 292 0.71 11.58 -0.16
C MET A 292 1.94 10.71 0.09
N MET A 293 1.98 9.46 -0.43
CA MET A 293 3.12 8.56 -0.25
C MET A 293 4.40 9.12 -0.89
N LYS A 294 4.31 9.70 -2.10
CA LYS A 294 5.42 10.40 -2.76
C LYS A 294 6.02 11.50 -1.90
N LYS A 295 5.19 12.28 -1.22
CA LYS A 295 5.62 13.36 -0.33
C LYS A 295 6.20 12.87 1.01
N LYS A 296 5.74 11.71 1.50
CA LYS A 296 6.06 11.23 2.86
C LYS A 296 7.17 10.20 2.90
N LEU A 297 7.31 9.35 1.86
CA LEU A 297 8.29 8.25 1.80
C LEU A 297 9.18 8.34 0.55
N THR A 298 9.62 9.56 0.23
CA THR A 298 10.57 9.80 -0.89
C THR A 298 11.83 8.95 -0.74
N GLY A 299 12.23 8.29 -1.83
CA GLY A 299 13.45 7.48 -1.91
C GLY A 299 13.29 6.02 -1.50
N LEU A 300 12.15 5.63 -0.91
CA LEU A 300 11.81 4.23 -0.67
C LEU A 300 11.00 3.71 -1.88
N GLN A 301 11.48 2.69 -2.58
CA GLN A 301 10.68 2.05 -3.63
C GLN A 301 9.55 1.23 -3.00
N ILE A 302 8.31 1.54 -3.36
CA ILE A 302 7.10 0.89 -2.83
C ILE A 302 6.41 0.16 -3.98
N PHE A 303 6.41 -1.16 -3.92
CA PHE A 303 5.59 -2.02 -4.78
C PHE A 303 4.20 -2.17 -4.17
N HIS A 304 3.19 -2.44 -4.97
CA HIS A 304 1.82 -2.41 -4.50
C HIS A 304 1.06 -3.67 -4.89
N THR A 305 0.34 -4.24 -3.92
CA THR A 305 -0.72 -5.22 -4.12
C THR A 305 -2.06 -4.48 -4.05
N ILE A 306 -3.01 -4.83 -4.89
CA ILE A 306 -4.36 -4.27 -4.87
C ILE A 306 -5.21 -4.99 -3.82
N GLY A 307 -6.11 -4.26 -3.13
CA GLY A 307 -7.10 -4.82 -2.20
C GLY A 307 -8.54 -4.54 -2.65
N ASN A 308 -9.52 -5.12 -1.97
CA ASN A 308 -10.92 -4.96 -2.37
C ASN A 308 -11.45 -3.51 -2.20
N HIS A 309 -10.78 -2.69 -1.39
CA HIS A 309 -11.11 -1.27 -1.23
C HIS A 309 -10.29 -0.35 -2.15
N ASP A 310 -9.51 -0.91 -3.05
CA ASP A 310 -8.77 -0.18 -4.09
C ASP A 310 -9.42 -0.33 -5.49
N HIS A 311 -10.62 -0.92 -5.54
CA HIS A 311 -11.47 -1.05 -6.71
C HIS A 311 -12.54 0.06 -6.72
N ASP A 312 -12.79 0.66 -7.87
CA ASP A 312 -13.82 1.70 -7.98
C ASP A 312 -15.24 1.10 -7.84
N MET A 313 -15.95 1.47 -6.77
CA MET A 313 -17.29 0.96 -6.50
C MET A 313 -18.37 1.44 -7.48
N LYS A 314 -18.09 2.46 -8.31
CA LYS A 314 -19.01 2.99 -9.32
C LYS A 314 -18.83 2.35 -10.69
N GLU A 315 -17.76 1.59 -10.87
CA GLU A 315 -17.50 0.85 -12.09
C GLU A 315 -18.11 -0.56 -12.05
N VAL A 316 -18.32 -1.16 -13.21
CA VAL A 316 -18.95 -2.48 -13.37
C VAL A 316 -17.93 -3.52 -13.76
N GLY A 317 -17.91 -4.63 -13.02
CA GLY A 317 -17.07 -5.80 -13.29
C GLY A 317 -15.59 -5.56 -12.96
N ASP A 318 -14.82 -6.62 -13.04
CA ASP A 318 -13.44 -6.67 -12.57
C ASP A 318 -12.51 -5.72 -13.33
N PHE A 319 -12.56 -5.75 -14.64
CA PHE A 319 -11.64 -5.01 -15.51
C PHE A 319 -11.73 -3.48 -15.35
N ASN A 320 -12.97 -2.95 -15.23
CA ASN A 320 -13.18 -1.49 -15.19
C ASN A 320 -12.89 -0.92 -13.79
N THR A 321 -13.16 -1.69 -12.73
CA THR A 321 -12.97 -1.24 -11.34
C THR A 321 -11.51 -0.93 -11.01
N VAL A 322 -10.56 -1.50 -11.75
CA VAL A 322 -9.11 -1.30 -11.54
C VAL A 322 -8.47 -0.27 -12.47
N THR A 323 -9.27 0.45 -13.27
CA THR A 323 -8.76 1.42 -14.25
C THR A 323 -7.90 2.51 -13.60
N LEU A 324 -8.36 3.07 -12.47
CA LEU A 324 -7.60 4.09 -11.74
C LEU A 324 -6.31 3.49 -11.14
N TYR A 325 -6.38 2.29 -10.56
CA TYR A 325 -5.21 1.59 -10.01
C TYR A 325 -4.13 1.41 -11.09
N LYS A 326 -4.49 0.83 -12.23
CA LYS A 326 -3.58 0.63 -13.36
C LYS A 326 -2.95 1.93 -13.87
N LYS A 327 -3.70 3.04 -13.81
CA LYS A 327 -3.24 4.35 -14.27
C LYS A 327 -2.25 5.02 -13.33
N VAL A 328 -2.44 4.93 -12.01
CA VAL A 328 -1.70 5.75 -11.03
C VAL A 328 -0.78 4.96 -10.11
N VAL A 329 -1.02 3.64 -9.95
CA VAL A 329 -0.26 2.78 -9.04
C VAL A 329 0.63 1.79 -9.81
N ALA A 330 0.05 0.69 -10.33
CA ALA A 330 0.78 -0.43 -10.92
C ALA A 330 -0.15 -1.36 -11.71
N PRO A 331 0.37 -2.37 -12.46
CA PRO A 331 -0.40 -3.54 -12.85
C PRO A 331 -1.03 -4.21 -11.63
N THR A 332 -2.22 -4.80 -11.76
CA THR A 332 -2.88 -5.47 -10.64
C THR A 332 -2.15 -6.75 -10.22
N TYR A 333 -1.43 -7.37 -11.16
CA TYR A 333 -0.49 -8.46 -10.88
C TYR A 333 0.79 -8.30 -11.73
N SER A 334 1.91 -8.68 -11.16
CA SER A 334 3.24 -8.57 -11.77
C SER A 334 4.29 -9.31 -10.95
N SER A 335 5.54 -9.35 -11.44
CA SER A 335 6.67 -9.89 -10.70
C SER A 335 7.88 -8.96 -10.75
N PHE A 336 8.81 -9.17 -9.80
CA PHE A 336 10.10 -8.49 -9.78
C PHE A 336 11.10 -9.30 -8.93
N ASN A 337 12.40 -9.05 -9.14
CA ASN A 337 13.45 -9.73 -8.39
C ASN A 337 14.26 -8.72 -7.58
N ILE A 338 14.55 -9.07 -6.34
CA ILE A 338 15.50 -8.35 -5.49
C ILE A 338 16.45 -9.40 -4.90
N GLY A 339 17.73 -9.33 -5.26
CA GLY A 339 18.71 -10.34 -4.87
C GLY A 339 18.28 -11.77 -5.25
N ASP A 340 18.33 -12.68 -4.28
CA ASP A 340 17.99 -14.09 -4.47
C ASP A 340 16.49 -14.39 -4.19
N VAL A 341 15.65 -13.36 -4.21
CA VAL A 341 14.21 -13.47 -3.97
C VAL A 341 13.45 -13.06 -5.23
N HIS A 342 12.51 -13.88 -5.64
CA HIS A 342 11.52 -13.56 -6.66
C HIS A 342 10.21 -13.19 -5.99
N TYR A 343 9.75 -11.97 -6.24
CA TYR A 343 8.50 -11.42 -5.72
C TYR A 343 7.43 -11.48 -6.79
N VAL A 344 6.26 -11.97 -6.41
CA VAL A 344 5.06 -12.01 -7.25
C VAL A 344 3.94 -11.28 -6.53
N VAL A 345 3.37 -10.30 -7.17
CA VAL A 345 2.15 -9.61 -6.74
C VAL A 345 0.98 -10.25 -7.49
N LEU A 346 -0.06 -10.66 -6.78
CA LEU A 346 -1.27 -11.23 -7.35
C LEU A 346 -2.49 -10.40 -6.97
N ASP A 347 -3.46 -10.36 -7.87
CA ASP A 347 -4.78 -9.81 -7.66
C ASP A 347 -5.74 -10.96 -7.36
N ASP A 348 -6.04 -11.16 -6.09
CA ASP A 348 -6.92 -12.24 -5.63
C ASP A 348 -8.35 -11.75 -5.33
N ILE A 349 -8.69 -10.54 -5.77
CA ILE A 349 -9.99 -9.92 -5.61
C ILE A 349 -10.71 -9.87 -6.97
N LEU A 350 -11.48 -10.89 -7.28
CA LEU A 350 -12.35 -10.87 -8.46
C LEU A 350 -13.59 -10.03 -8.17
N CYS A 351 -13.61 -8.80 -8.68
CA CYS A 351 -14.71 -7.85 -8.49
C CYS A 351 -15.92 -8.16 -9.38
N GLU A 352 -17.10 -8.22 -8.75
CA GLU A 352 -18.40 -8.39 -9.41
C GLU A 352 -19.30 -7.16 -9.16
N ASN A 353 -18.71 -5.97 -9.08
CA ASN A 353 -19.43 -4.73 -8.78
C ASN A 353 -20.50 -4.44 -9.84
N THR A 354 -21.64 -3.91 -9.38
CA THR A 354 -22.76 -3.54 -10.25
C THR A 354 -22.80 -2.07 -10.64
N GLY A 355 -21.82 -1.27 -10.18
CA GLY A 355 -21.72 0.16 -10.46
C GLY A 355 -22.69 1.05 -9.66
N THR A 356 -23.45 0.48 -8.72
CA THR A 356 -24.45 1.22 -7.93
C THR A 356 -23.89 1.75 -6.59
N GLY A 357 -22.58 1.94 -6.51
CA GLY A 357 -21.91 2.39 -5.30
C GLY A 357 -21.82 1.29 -4.22
N GLY A 358 -21.75 1.69 -2.96
CA GLY A 358 -21.52 0.78 -1.85
C GLY A 358 -22.48 -0.41 -1.74
N SER A 359 -23.75 -0.26 -2.13
CA SER A 359 -24.74 -1.34 -2.17
C SER A 359 -24.50 -2.36 -3.29
N GLY A 360 -23.74 -1.98 -4.32
CA GLY A 360 -23.41 -2.83 -5.47
C GLY A 360 -22.05 -3.51 -5.37
N ARG A 361 -21.32 -3.32 -4.27
CA ARG A 361 -20.01 -3.95 -4.07
C ARG A 361 -20.14 -5.46 -3.88
N LYS A 362 -19.44 -6.19 -4.73
CA LYS A 362 -19.35 -7.66 -4.65
C LYS A 362 -17.97 -8.09 -5.11
N TYR A 363 -17.40 -9.05 -4.46
CA TYR A 363 -16.14 -9.68 -4.89
C TYR A 363 -16.05 -11.12 -4.37
N LYS A 364 -15.13 -11.87 -4.95
CA LYS A 364 -14.72 -13.20 -4.51
C LYS A 364 -13.21 -13.23 -4.34
N SER A 365 -12.72 -13.90 -3.32
CA SER A 365 -11.29 -14.16 -3.17
C SER A 365 -10.89 -15.38 -4.01
N THR A 366 -10.36 -15.11 -5.20
CA THR A 366 -9.95 -16.09 -6.18
C THR A 366 -8.98 -15.48 -7.20
N LEU A 367 -8.05 -16.27 -7.71
CA LEU A 367 -7.23 -15.88 -8.85
C LEU A 367 -7.95 -16.23 -10.15
N THR A 368 -7.83 -15.38 -11.16
CA THR A 368 -8.37 -15.71 -12.50
C THR A 368 -7.52 -16.78 -13.18
N THR A 369 -8.12 -17.51 -14.13
CA THR A 369 -7.40 -18.51 -14.94
C THR A 369 -6.25 -17.90 -15.72
N ASP A 370 -6.45 -16.68 -16.24
CA ASP A 370 -5.43 -15.95 -17.00
C ASP A 370 -4.23 -15.59 -16.12
N GLN A 371 -4.48 -15.15 -14.90
CA GLN A 371 -3.44 -14.84 -13.92
C GLN A 371 -2.64 -16.08 -13.50
N LEU A 372 -3.29 -17.23 -13.28
CA LEU A 372 -2.61 -18.49 -13.00
C LEU A 372 -1.79 -18.98 -14.22
N SER A 373 -2.31 -18.77 -15.42
CA SER A 373 -1.60 -19.11 -16.67
C SER A 373 -0.38 -18.21 -16.87
N TRP A 374 -0.52 -16.91 -16.60
CA TRP A 374 0.59 -15.97 -16.61
C TRP A 374 1.65 -16.35 -15.56
N LEU A 375 1.25 -16.61 -14.32
CA LEU A 375 2.17 -17.00 -13.24
C LEU A 375 2.97 -18.26 -13.60
N LYS A 376 2.34 -19.23 -14.24
CA LYS A 376 3.03 -20.43 -14.74
C LYS A 376 4.12 -20.08 -15.76
N LYS A 377 3.84 -19.15 -16.68
CA LYS A 377 4.82 -18.66 -17.67
C LYS A 377 5.95 -17.91 -16.97
N ASP A 378 5.64 -16.97 -16.07
CA ASP A 378 6.62 -16.18 -15.33
C ASP A 378 7.58 -17.07 -14.53
N LEU A 379 7.04 -18.01 -13.74
CA LEU A 379 7.84 -18.93 -12.93
C LEU A 379 8.71 -19.90 -13.77
N SER A 380 8.46 -20.05 -15.08
CA SER A 380 9.32 -20.85 -15.95
C SER A 380 10.68 -20.20 -16.20
N TYR A 381 10.81 -18.91 -15.94
CA TYR A 381 12.06 -18.13 -16.02
C TYR A 381 12.75 -17.97 -14.65
N VAL A 382 12.20 -18.56 -13.58
CA VAL A 382 12.71 -18.39 -12.22
C VAL A 382 13.40 -19.65 -11.74
N ASP A 383 14.68 -19.53 -11.34
CA ASP A 383 15.43 -20.65 -10.78
C ASP A 383 14.80 -21.12 -9.45
N LYS A 384 14.66 -22.42 -9.29
CA LYS A 384 14.08 -23.06 -8.09
C LYS A 384 14.90 -22.84 -6.81
N SER A 385 16.14 -22.43 -6.93
CA SER A 385 16.98 -22.05 -5.77
C SER A 385 16.59 -20.72 -5.14
N LYS A 386 15.84 -19.86 -5.86
CA LYS A 386 15.36 -18.58 -5.31
C LYS A 386 14.24 -18.81 -4.28
N THR A 387 14.20 -17.95 -3.28
CA THR A 387 13.01 -17.82 -2.44
C THR A 387 11.89 -17.17 -3.24
N LEU A 388 10.70 -17.75 -3.19
CA LEU A 388 9.50 -17.19 -3.79
C LEU A 388 8.68 -16.45 -2.74
N VAL A 389 8.41 -15.17 -2.97
CA VAL A 389 7.51 -14.37 -2.14
C VAL A 389 6.29 -14.00 -2.96
N ILE A 390 5.12 -14.48 -2.57
CA ILE A 390 3.85 -14.14 -3.18
C ILE A 390 3.11 -13.19 -2.28
N THR A 391 2.62 -12.09 -2.82
CA THR A 391 1.74 -11.16 -2.11
C THR A 391 0.38 -11.13 -2.77
N MET A 392 -0.64 -11.13 -1.94
CA MET A 392 -2.04 -11.02 -2.31
C MET A 392 -2.77 -10.29 -1.18
N HIS A 393 -3.97 -9.80 -1.41
CA HIS A 393 -4.70 -9.07 -0.39
C HIS A 393 -5.42 -10.01 0.58
N ALA A 394 -6.34 -10.85 0.09
CA ALA A 394 -7.06 -11.80 0.91
C ALA A 394 -6.18 -13.00 1.28
N GLN A 395 -6.49 -13.62 2.38
CA GLN A 395 -5.69 -14.73 2.92
C GLN A 395 -5.81 -16.00 2.08
N MET A 396 -4.67 -16.65 1.79
CA MET A 396 -4.67 -17.96 1.14
C MET A 396 -5.25 -19.05 2.06
N TYR A 397 -4.91 -19.01 3.34
CA TYR A 397 -5.37 -19.94 4.37
C TYR A 397 -5.93 -19.19 5.59
N ASN A 398 -6.97 -19.70 6.21
CA ASN A 398 -7.52 -19.16 7.45
C ASN A 398 -6.65 -19.53 8.67
N GLU A 399 -7.02 -19.05 9.86
CA GLU A 399 -6.29 -19.30 11.13
C GLU A 399 -6.09 -20.81 11.45
N GLY A 400 -6.95 -21.68 10.95
CA GLY A 400 -6.86 -23.13 11.13
C GLY A 400 -6.01 -23.84 10.07
N GLY A 401 -5.45 -23.10 9.10
CA GLY A 401 -4.67 -23.64 8.00
C GLY A 401 -5.54 -24.25 6.87
N SER A 402 -6.86 -24.07 6.92
CA SER A 402 -7.75 -24.46 5.82
C SER A 402 -7.75 -23.40 4.72
N ALA A 403 -7.92 -23.83 3.45
CA ALA A 403 -8.00 -22.92 2.31
C ALA A 403 -9.11 -21.87 2.49
N SER A 404 -8.77 -20.62 2.25
CA SER A 404 -9.67 -19.48 2.23
C SER A 404 -9.80 -18.91 0.81
N LEU A 405 -8.70 -18.88 0.07
CA LEU A 405 -8.70 -18.61 -1.37
C LEU A 405 -9.34 -19.81 -2.11
N SER A 406 -10.27 -19.57 -3.03
CA SER A 406 -11.05 -20.64 -3.67
C SER A 406 -10.21 -21.62 -4.49
N ASN A 407 -9.12 -21.15 -5.08
CA ASN A 407 -8.16 -21.94 -5.86
C ASN A 407 -6.75 -21.99 -5.23
N ALA A 408 -6.71 -22.06 -3.89
CA ALA A 408 -5.45 -22.17 -3.15
C ALA A 408 -4.59 -23.38 -3.55
N SER A 409 -5.22 -24.51 -3.93
CA SER A 409 -4.52 -25.73 -4.37
C SER A 409 -3.77 -25.54 -5.69
N GLU A 410 -4.36 -24.82 -6.62
CA GLU A 410 -3.75 -24.48 -7.91
C GLU A 410 -2.52 -23.59 -7.71
N LEU A 411 -2.67 -22.55 -6.88
CA LEU A 411 -1.54 -21.68 -6.52
C LEU A 411 -0.43 -22.46 -5.81
N ALA A 412 -0.77 -23.29 -4.83
CA ALA A 412 0.21 -24.12 -4.12
C ALA A 412 0.97 -25.06 -5.08
N SER A 413 0.28 -25.60 -6.09
CA SER A 413 0.89 -26.46 -7.11
C SER A 413 1.92 -25.71 -7.96
N LEU A 414 1.66 -24.43 -8.32
CA LEU A 414 2.60 -23.60 -9.06
C LEU A 414 3.83 -23.24 -8.21
N CYS A 415 3.66 -23.09 -6.90
CA CYS A 415 4.76 -22.84 -5.95
C CYS A 415 5.64 -24.04 -5.68
N SER A 416 5.25 -25.23 -6.14
CA SER A 416 5.97 -26.49 -5.84
C SER A 416 7.44 -26.43 -6.25
N GLY A 417 8.31 -26.87 -5.35
CA GLY A 417 9.77 -26.87 -5.52
C GLY A 417 10.46 -25.56 -5.15
N TYR A 418 9.73 -24.50 -4.76
CA TYR A 418 10.30 -23.30 -4.17
C TYR A 418 10.17 -23.31 -2.64
N LYS A 419 11.06 -22.61 -1.95
CA LYS A 419 10.83 -22.12 -0.60
C LYS A 419 9.91 -20.91 -0.72
N THR A 420 8.65 -21.05 -0.33
CA THR A 420 7.62 -20.05 -0.61
C THR A 420 7.13 -19.35 0.65
N HIS A 421 7.06 -18.02 0.60
CA HIS A 421 6.35 -17.20 1.56
C HIS A 421 5.14 -16.58 0.87
N VAL A 422 3.94 -16.79 1.40
CA VAL A 422 2.71 -16.11 0.96
C VAL A 422 2.33 -15.07 1.99
N MET A 423 2.15 -13.83 1.57
CA MET A 423 1.88 -12.69 2.43
C MET A 423 0.55 -12.06 2.07
N SER A 424 -0.34 -11.95 3.03
CA SER A 424 -1.70 -11.42 2.89
C SER A 424 -2.09 -10.51 4.05
N ALA A 425 -3.30 -9.93 3.98
CA ALA A 425 -3.84 -9.00 4.97
C ALA A 425 -5.37 -9.14 5.06
N HIS A 426 -6.17 -8.10 4.74
CA HIS A 426 -7.62 -8.12 4.57
C HIS A 426 -8.44 -8.36 5.85
N THR A 427 -8.08 -9.34 6.65
CA THR A 427 -8.89 -9.76 7.81
C THR A 427 -8.71 -8.86 9.03
N HIS A 428 -7.68 -8.00 9.05
CA HIS A 428 -7.27 -7.20 10.20
C HIS A 428 -7.00 -8.06 11.46
N VAL A 429 -6.38 -9.22 11.24
CA VAL A 429 -6.02 -10.21 12.27
C VAL A 429 -4.66 -10.77 11.90
N ILE A 430 -3.77 -10.90 12.86
CA ILE A 430 -2.47 -11.55 12.63
C ILE A 430 -2.64 -13.07 12.71
N CYS A 431 -2.13 -13.76 11.70
CA CYS A 431 -2.14 -15.22 11.67
C CYS A 431 -0.97 -15.78 10.86
N ASN A 432 -0.21 -16.69 11.44
CA ASN A 432 0.89 -17.37 10.77
C ASN A 432 0.58 -18.87 10.64
N ASN A 433 0.61 -19.38 9.42
CA ASN A 433 0.44 -20.80 9.10
C ASN A 433 1.73 -21.35 8.51
N ASP A 434 2.47 -22.13 9.28
CA ASP A 434 3.64 -22.85 8.79
C ASP A 434 3.21 -24.18 8.16
N LEU A 435 3.06 -24.17 6.85
CA LEU A 435 2.74 -25.34 6.01
C LEU A 435 3.97 -25.81 5.22
N SER A 436 5.18 -25.35 5.58
CA SER A 436 6.42 -25.64 4.84
C SER A 436 6.72 -27.14 4.75
N ALA A 437 6.37 -27.91 5.77
CA ALA A 437 6.54 -29.37 5.79
C ALA A 437 5.55 -30.11 4.87
N SER A 438 4.39 -29.53 4.58
CA SER A 438 3.34 -30.19 3.78
C SER A 438 3.35 -29.76 2.31
N ASN A 439 3.54 -28.48 2.04
CA ASN A 439 3.46 -27.93 0.68
C ASN A 439 4.53 -26.86 0.36
N GLY A 440 5.53 -26.70 1.22
CA GLY A 440 6.63 -25.73 1.02
C GLY A 440 6.27 -24.28 1.32
N ILE A 441 5.06 -24.00 1.87
CA ILE A 441 4.55 -22.64 2.04
C ILE A 441 4.56 -22.22 3.52
N MET A 442 5.15 -21.06 3.78
CA MET A 442 4.92 -20.28 5.01
C MET A 442 3.95 -19.15 4.68
N HIS A 443 2.76 -19.16 5.25
CA HIS A 443 1.73 -18.15 5.03
C HIS A 443 1.67 -17.17 6.20
N HIS A 444 1.74 -15.87 5.89
CA HIS A 444 1.66 -14.77 6.81
C HIS A 444 0.42 -13.93 6.49
N ASN A 445 -0.49 -13.82 7.43
CA ASN A 445 -1.59 -12.88 7.34
C ASN A 445 -1.31 -11.71 8.29
N SER A 446 -1.10 -10.53 7.74
CA SER A 446 -0.74 -9.33 8.49
C SER A 446 -1.93 -8.74 9.23
N GLY A 447 -1.66 -8.18 10.42
CA GLY A 447 -2.57 -7.20 11.02
C GLY A 447 -2.59 -5.90 10.22
N ALA A 448 -3.59 -5.07 10.49
CA ALA A 448 -3.82 -3.84 9.77
C ALA A 448 -3.08 -2.64 10.39
N ILE A 449 -2.49 -1.77 9.55
CA ILE A 449 -1.97 -0.48 9.99
C ILE A 449 -3.11 0.38 10.57
N CYS A 450 -4.30 0.36 9.96
CA CYS A 450 -5.48 1.06 10.45
C CYS A 450 -6.17 0.36 11.62
N CYS A 451 -5.74 -0.86 12.00
CA CYS A 451 -6.40 -1.69 13.01
C CYS A 451 -7.89 -1.91 12.72
N THR A 452 -8.78 -1.40 13.56
CA THR A 452 -10.23 -1.43 13.37
C THR A 452 -10.65 -0.17 12.61
N TRP A 453 -10.16 -0.03 11.35
CA TRP A 453 -10.47 1.11 10.44
C TRP A 453 -10.34 2.47 11.14
N TRP A 454 -9.27 2.66 11.91
CA TRP A 454 -8.94 3.86 12.71
C TRP A 454 -9.89 4.15 13.88
N TRP A 455 -10.96 3.37 14.07
CA TRP A 455 -11.97 3.64 15.10
C TRP A 455 -11.44 3.53 16.52
N THR A 456 -10.60 2.55 16.83
CA THR A 456 -10.08 2.39 18.20
C THR A 456 -9.24 3.59 18.62
N GLY A 457 -8.33 4.06 17.75
CA GLY A 457 -7.54 5.27 18.00
C GLY A 457 -8.36 6.57 17.94
N TYR A 458 -9.46 6.59 17.16
CA TYR A 458 -10.40 7.72 17.17
C TYR A 458 -11.12 7.87 18.52
N TYR A 459 -11.60 6.77 19.09
CA TYR A 459 -12.25 6.79 20.41
C TYR A 459 -11.28 6.86 21.57
N VAL A 460 -10.11 6.28 21.43
CA VAL A 460 -9.06 6.22 22.45
C VAL A 460 -7.72 6.60 21.81
N PRO A 461 -7.40 7.89 21.73
CA PRO A 461 -6.14 8.34 21.15
C PRO A 461 -4.93 7.58 21.71
N GLU A 462 -3.95 7.29 20.84
CA GLU A 462 -2.72 6.52 21.12
C GLU A 462 -2.94 5.00 21.26
N LEU A 463 -4.16 4.50 21.08
CA LEU A 463 -4.45 3.08 21.23
C LEU A 463 -5.17 2.51 20.00
N ASN A 464 -4.42 2.11 18.99
CA ASN A 464 -4.91 1.42 17.81
C ASN A 464 -4.84 -0.09 18.01
N ILE A 465 -5.99 -0.77 17.99
CA ILE A 465 -6.15 -2.20 18.30
C ILE A 465 -6.91 -2.88 17.16
N CYS A 466 -6.37 -3.96 16.63
CA CYS A 466 -7.00 -4.85 15.66
C CYS A 466 -8.07 -5.73 16.31
N LYS A 467 -8.91 -6.38 15.50
CA LYS A 467 -10.02 -7.22 15.98
C LYS A 467 -9.61 -8.40 16.85
N ASP A 468 -8.37 -8.85 16.74
CA ASP A 468 -7.73 -9.92 17.53
C ASP A 468 -7.01 -9.40 18.78
N GLY A 469 -7.04 -8.10 19.00
CA GLY A 469 -6.34 -7.45 20.10
C GLY A 469 -4.87 -7.10 19.80
N SER A 470 -4.32 -7.44 18.65
CA SER A 470 -2.99 -7.00 18.26
C SER A 470 -2.93 -5.47 18.08
N PRO A 471 -1.79 -4.82 18.32
CA PRO A 471 -1.64 -3.39 18.07
C PRO A 471 -1.53 -3.10 16.56
N ALA A 472 -1.70 -1.83 16.17
CA ALA A 472 -1.29 -1.36 14.86
C ALA A 472 0.18 -1.70 14.59
N GLY A 473 0.49 -2.09 13.38
CA GLY A 473 1.87 -2.42 13.05
C GLY A 473 2.03 -2.87 11.60
N TYR A 474 3.25 -3.26 11.30
CA TYR A 474 3.67 -3.73 9.99
C TYR A 474 4.82 -4.73 10.17
N TYR A 475 5.18 -5.45 9.11
CA TYR A 475 6.30 -6.38 9.19
C TYR A 475 7.58 -5.78 8.64
N VAL A 476 8.69 -6.15 9.27
CA VAL A 476 10.05 -5.90 8.80
C VAL A 476 10.69 -7.25 8.46
N TYR A 477 10.84 -7.50 7.17
CA TYR A 477 11.50 -8.68 6.64
C TYR A 477 12.96 -8.36 6.32
N GLN A 478 13.86 -9.20 6.78
CA GLN A 478 15.29 -9.15 6.45
C GLN A 478 15.59 -10.33 5.52
N MET A 479 15.96 -10.01 4.30
CA MET A 479 16.40 -10.97 3.30
C MET A 479 17.92 -11.00 3.27
N ASN A 480 18.52 -12.15 3.54
CA ASN A 480 19.97 -12.37 3.46
C ASN A 480 20.20 -13.51 2.47
N GLY A 481 20.36 -13.18 1.18
CA GLY A 481 20.27 -14.15 0.10
C GLY A 481 18.88 -14.81 0.09
N THR A 482 18.83 -16.14 0.26
CA THR A 482 17.57 -16.91 0.33
C THR A 482 17.02 -17.08 1.75
N ASP A 483 17.74 -16.58 2.78
CA ASP A 483 17.26 -16.62 4.15
C ASP A 483 16.30 -15.47 4.43
N VAL A 484 15.14 -15.81 4.99
CA VAL A 484 14.07 -14.87 5.31
C VAL A 484 13.85 -14.86 6.81
N LYS A 485 14.06 -13.69 7.43
CA LYS A 485 13.70 -13.43 8.82
C LYS A 485 12.72 -12.28 8.88
N TRP A 486 11.77 -12.34 9.79
CA TRP A 486 10.76 -11.30 9.95
C TRP A 486 10.45 -11.02 11.41
N ARG A 487 9.96 -9.82 11.66
CA ARG A 487 9.38 -9.44 12.94
C ARG A 487 8.19 -8.50 12.70
N PHE A 488 7.14 -8.70 13.43
CA PHE A 488 6.09 -7.71 13.54
C PHE A 488 6.59 -6.49 14.31
N LYS A 489 6.41 -5.30 13.76
CA LYS A 489 6.79 -4.02 14.36
C LYS A 489 5.52 -3.29 14.80
N PRO A 490 5.19 -3.30 16.10
CA PRO A 490 4.08 -2.51 16.62
C PRO A 490 4.38 -1.01 16.43
N THR A 491 3.46 -0.29 15.80
CA THR A 491 3.62 1.13 15.49
C THR A 491 3.90 1.94 16.76
N GLY A 492 5.00 2.66 16.74
CA GLY A 492 5.45 3.52 17.83
C GLY A 492 5.83 2.80 19.12
N ARG A 493 6.08 1.50 19.10
CA ARG A 493 6.58 0.71 20.23
C ARG A 493 7.82 -0.06 19.81
N ASP A 494 8.57 -0.55 20.81
CA ASP A 494 9.71 -1.43 20.57
C ASP A 494 9.25 -2.79 20.01
N PHE A 495 10.14 -3.48 19.28
CA PHE A 495 9.91 -4.87 18.82
C PHE A 495 9.63 -5.84 19.95
N ASN A 496 10.10 -5.56 21.16
CA ASN A 496 9.90 -6.42 22.33
C ASN A 496 8.49 -6.28 22.92
N TYR A 497 7.65 -5.37 22.43
CA TYR A 497 6.23 -5.37 22.72
C TYR A 497 5.52 -6.44 21.87
N ALA A 498 5.84 -7.71 22.14
CA ALA A 498 5.36 -8.85 21.36
C ALA A 498 4.10 -9.50 21.94
N PHE A 499 3.70 -9.14 23.15
CA PHE A 499 2.51 -9.67 23.80
C PHE A 499 1.91 -8.68 24.78
N ARG A 500 0.68 -8.97 25.23
CA ARG A 500 -0.05 -8.20 26.25
C ARG A 500 -0.68 -9.15 27.25
N THR A 501 -0.69 -8.74 28.53
CA THR A 501 -1.20 -9.55 29.63
C THR A 501 -2.41 -8.94 30.31
N TYR A 502 -3.29 -9.79 30.84
CA TYR A 502 -4.51 -9.40 31.52
C TYR A 502 -4.74 -10.23 32.79
N ASP A 503 -4.95 -9.56 33.93
CA ASP A 503 -5.36 -10.22 35.17
C ASP A 503 -6.87 -10.47 35.19
N ARG A 504 -7.29 -11.72 34.98
CA ARG A 504 -8.72 -12.07 34.89
C ARG A 504 -9.52 -11.67 36.15
N ASN A 505 -8.90 -11.71 37.33
CA ASN A 505 -9.55 -11.35 38.58
C ASN A 505 -9.95 -9.86 38.64
N LYS A 506 -9.36 -9.02 37.78
CA LYS A 506 -9.56 -7.57 37.75
C LYS A 506 -10.36 -7.08 36.54
N ILE A 507 -10.95 -8.01 35.79
CA ILE A 507 -11.76 -7.67 34.63
C ILE A 507 -13.23 -8.03 34.90
N VAL A 508 -14.07 -7.01 34.93
CA VAL A 508 -15.55 -7.15 34.99
C VAL A 508 -16.15 -6.20 33.95
N MET A 509 -16.53 -6.74 32.81
CA MET A 509 -17.05 -5.96 31.67
C MET A 509 -18.57 -5.93 31.67
N THR A 510 -19.12 -4.88 32.25
CA THR A 510 -20.55 -4.56 32.19
C THR A 510 -20.77 -3.28 31.40
N ALA A 511 -21.98 -3.11 30.87
CA ALA A 511 -22.34 -1.85 30.23
C ALA A 511 -22.26 -0.67 31.19
N ALA A 512 -22.62 -0.87 32.46
CA ALA A 512 -22.49 0.15 33.48
C ALA A 512 -21.06 0.69 33.65
N ASN A 513 -20.04 -0.18 33.51
CA ASN A 513 -18.64 0.22 33.65
C ASN A 513 -18.04 0.85 32.37
N PHE A 514 -18.45 0.41 31.18
CA PHE A 514 -17.76 0.77 29.94
C PHE A 514 -18.63 1.47 28.88
N ALA A 515 -19.97 1.38 29.01
CA ALA A 515 -20.94 1.99 28.11
C ALA A 515 -22.19 2.50 28.89
N PRO A 516 -22.02 3.34 29.92
CA PRO A 516 -23.13 3.75 30.82
C PRO A 516 -24.24 4.50 30.09
N ASN A 517 -23.99 5.11 28.94
CA ASN A 517 -25.00 5.84 28.15
C ASN A 517 -25.59 4.97 27.00
N ALA A 518 -25.31 3.67 26.98
CA ALA A 518 -25.87 2.79 25.97
C ALA A 518 -27.39 2.64 26.14
N SER A 519 -28.11 2.53 25.00
CA SER A 519 -29.53 2.13 25.03
C SER A 519 -29.71 0.74 25.64
N SER A 520 -30.93 0.38 26.05
CA SER A 520 -31.23 -0.96 26.59
C SER A 520 -30.79 -2.09 25.64
N THR A 521 -31.01 -1.93 24.35
CA THR A 521 -30.51 -2.86 23.32
C THR A 521 -28.98 -2.86 23.24
N GLY A 522 -28.34 -1.70 23.34
CA GLY A 522 -26.88 -1.55 23.39
C GLY A 522 -26.26 -2.25 24.59
N VAL A 523 -26.86 -2.11 25.77
CA VAL A 523 -26.48 -2.83 27.02
C VAL A 523 -26.49 -4.34 26.77
N THR A 524 -27.63 -4.89 26.33
CA THR A 524 -27.80 -6.33 26.06
C THR A 524 -26.77 -6.84 25.05
N ASN A 525 -26.54 -6.11 23.94
CA ASN A 525 -25.62 -6.52 22.90
C ASN A 525 -24.15 -6.46 23.36
N PHE A 526 -23.77 -5.42 24.13
CA PHE A 526 -22.42 -5.33 24.65
C PHE A 526 -22.11 -6.45 25.64
N GLU A 527 -23.01 -6.67 26.62
CA GLU A 527 -22.83 -7.71 27.65
C GLU A 527 -22.80 -9.11 27.02
N LYS A 528 -23.60 -9.37 25.98
CA LYS A 528 -23.51 -10.60 25.18
C LYS A 528 -22.15 -10.73 24.49
N SER A 529 -21.63 -9.67 23.89
CA SER A 529 -20.32 -9.69 23.23
C SER A 529 -19.17 -9.88 24.22
N ALA A 530 -19.27 -9.28 25.41
CA ALA A 530 -18.29 -9.31 26.48
C ALA A 530 -18.48 -10.47 27.49
N SER A 531 -19.35 -11.43 27.19
CA SER A 531 -19.81 -12.46 28.16
C SER A 531 -18.69 -13.24 28.86
N SER A 532 -17.57 -13.50 28.16
CA SER A 532 -16.39 -14.15 28.76
C SER A 532 -15.69 -13.32 29.85
N TRP A 533 -15.98 -12.02 29.90
CA TRP A 533 -15.34 -11.04 30.80
C TRP A 533 -16.33 -10.36 31.78
N SER A 534 -17.63 -10.65 31.68
CA SER A 534 -18.68 -9.92 32.44
C SER A 534 -18.77 -10.31 33.89
N ALA A 535 -18.53 -11.59 34.21
CA ALA A 535 -18.59 -12.08 35.60
C ALA A 535 -17.30 -11.76 36.36
N SER A 536 -17.43 -11.49 37.66
CA SER A 536 -16.28 -11.45 38.56
C SER A 536 -15.62 -12.84 38.62
N SER A 537 -14.29 -12.87 38.65
CA SER A 537 -13.51 -14.10 38.75
C SER A 537 -12.56 -14.05 39.94
N LYS A 538 -12.32 -15.21 40.55
CA LYS A 538 -11.30 -15.46 41.60
C LYS A 538 -10.42 -16.64 41.21
N ASP A 539 -10.43 -17.03 39.92
CA ASP A 539 -9.77 -18.25 39.45
C ASP A 539 -8.27 -18.08 39.26
N ASN A 540 -7.76 -16.86 39.43
CA ASN A 540 -6.35 -16.48 39.32
C ASN A 540 -5.75 -16.67 37.92
N TYR A 541 -6.57 -16.73 36.86
CA TYR A 541 -6.08 -16.81 35.51
C TYR A 541 -5.45 -15.48 35.07
N VAL A 542 -4.32 -15.59 34.35
CA VAL A 542 -3.70 -14.52 33.58
C VAL A 542 -3.80 -14.89 32.12
N TYR A 543 -4.30 -13.98 31.29
CA TYR A 543 -4.37 -14.13 29.85
C TYR A 543 -3.19 -13.42 29.18
N ILE A 544 -2.64 -14.03 28.14
CA ILE A 544 -1.47 -13.56 27.39
C ILE A 544 -1.85 -13.56 25.92
N ASN A 545 -2.02 -12.38 25.34
CA ASN A 545 -2.24 -12.21 23.90
C ASN A 545 -0.86 -12.02 23.22
N VAL A 546 -0.38 -13.04 22.49
CA VAL A 546 0.92 -13.06 21.84
C VAL A 546 0.72 -12.71 20.37
N PHE A 547 1.12 -11.51 19.98
CA PHE A 547 0.76 -10.94 18.66
C PHE A 547 1.44 -11.67 17.50
N ASP A 548 2.10 -11.92 16.86
CA ASP A 548 2.76 -12.60 15.75
C ASP A 548 3.07 -14.10 16.00
N TYR A 549 2.34 -14.73 16.91
CA TYR A 549 2.60 -16.11 17.32
C TYR A 549 2.52 -17.10 16.15
N ASP A 550 3.48 -18.00 16.08
CA ASP A 550 3.38 -19.28 15.36
C ASP A 550 3.76 -20.46 16.26
N LYS A 551 3.47 -21.68 15.81
CA LYS A 551 3.66 -22.90 16.63
C LYS A 551 5.11 -23.19 17.03
N SER A 552 6.10 -22.55 16.42
CA SER A 552 7.51 -22.68 16.77
C SER A 552 7.95 -21.78 17.95
N TRP A 553 7.10 -20.81 18.32
CA TRP A 553 7.39 -19.89 19.42
C TRP A 553 7.30 -20.58 20.76
N LYS A 554 8.11 -20.14 21.71
CA LYS A 554 8.15 -20.66 23.09
C LYS A 554 7.57 -19.62 24.05
N ILE A 555 6.58 -20.04 24.83
CA ILE A 555 5.97 -19.22 25.87
C ILE A 555 6.29 -19.88 27.22
N GLU A 556 7.05 -19.19 28.05
CA GLU A 556 7.45 -19.65 29.38
C GLU A 556 6.88 -18.71 30.43
N VAL A 557 6.22 -19.28 31.43
CA VAL A 557 5.69 -18.53 32.56
C VAL A 557 6.16 -19.20 33.85
N THR A 558 6.69 -18.40 34.76
CA THR A 558 7.08 -18.90 36.10
C THR A 558 6.46 -18.07 37.19
N GLU A 559 6.15 -18.73 38.31
CA GLU A 559 5.68 -18.15 39.57
C GLU A 559 6.59 -18.63 40.70
N ASN A 560 7.29 -17.71 41.34
CA ASN A 560 8.28 -18.05 42.38
C ASN A 560 9.28 -19.15 41.96
N GLY A 561 9.75 -19.08 40.72
CA GLY A 561 10.66 -20.06 40.13
C GLY A 561 10.04 -21.39 39.67
N LYS A 562 8.72 -21.60 39.86
CA LYS A 562 7.99 -22.78 39.38
C LYS A 562 7.36 -22.49 38.02
N SER A 563 7.53 -23.39 37.05
CA SER A 563 6.92 -23.28 35.74
C SER A 563 5.40 -23.47 35.80
N LEU A 564 4.67 -22.63 35.06
CA LEU A 564 3.24 -22.77 34.78
C LEU A 564 3.09 -23.12 33.30
N THR A 565 2.10 -23.96 32.98
CA THR A 565 1.82 -24.38 31.60
C THR A 565 0.84 -23.42 30.92
N PRO A 566 1.23 -22.68 29.86
CA PRO A 566 0.30 -21.89 29.06
C PRO A 566 -0.68 -22.78 28.29
N GLU A 567 -1.94 -22.42 28.31
CA GLU A 567 -3.05 -23.08 27.62
C GLU A 567 -3.61 -22.16 26.54
N LEU A 568 -3.62 -22.59 25.29
CA LEU A 568 -4.25 -21.84 24.19
C LEU A 568 -5.77 -21.82 24.38
N VAL A 569 -6.39 -20.67 24.22
CA VAL A 569 -7.83 -20.49 24.47
C VAL A 569 -8.51 -19.74 23.32
N SER A 570 -9.80 -20.03 23.12
CA SER A 570 -10.66 -19.30 22.19
C SER A 570 -11.43 -18.20 22.91
N ILE A 571 -11.00 -16.95 22.73
CA ILE A 571 -11.61 -15.82 23.45
C ILE A 571 -11.46 -14.51 22.65
N LYS A 572 -12.34 -13.54 22.93
CA LYS A 572 -12.19 -12.17 22.43
C LYS A 572 -11.22 -11.38 23.29
N ASP A 573 -10.42 -10.53 22.67
CA ASP A 573 -9.52 -9.63 23.40
C ASP A 573 -10.31 -8.57 24.18
N PRO A 574 -10.06 -8.41 25.49
CA PRO A 574 -10.83 -7.50 26.33
C PRO A 574 -10.57 -6.02 26.00
N LEU A 575 -9.37 -5.68 25.53
CA LEU A 575 -9.04 -4.30 25.23
C LEU A 575 -9.77 -3.81 23.96
N HIS A 576 -9.90 -4.68 22.94
CA HIS A 576 -10.70 -4.35 21.76
C HIS A 576 -12.18 -4.11 22.12
N LEU A 577 -12.78 -4.97 22.95
CA LEU A 577 -14.16 -4.82 23.39
C LEU A 577 -14.44 -3.44 23.99
N VAL A 578 -13.55 -2.95 24.85
CA VAL A 578 -13.74 -1.66 25.54
C VAL A 578 -13.32 -0.45 24.71
N THR A 579 -12.41 -0.61 23.75
CA THR A 579 -11.94 0.51 22.93
C THR A 579 -12.79 0.73 21.68
N TYR A 580 -13.53 -0.28 21.22
CA TYR A 580 -14.43 -0.16 20.07
C TYR A 580 -15.90 -0.40 20.43
N GLU A 581 -16.30 -1.63 20.82
CA GLU A 581 -17.73 -1.96 20.97
C GLU A 581 -18.40 -1.15 22.08
N ALA A 582 -17.79 -1.09 23.26
CA ALA A 582 -18.30 -0.27 24.37
C ALA A 582 -18.42 1.21 23.97
N LYS A 583 -17.39 1.76 23.30
CA LYS A 583 -17.40 3.17 22.85
C LYS A 583 -18.51 3.46 21.85
N ARG A 584 -18.75 2.55 20.90
CA ARG A 584 -19.83 2.69 19.91
C ARG A 584 -21.20 2.69 20.59
N TYR A 585 -21.48 1.71 21.47
CA TYR A 585 -22.74 1.64 22.20
C TYR A 585 -22.93 2.85 23.12
N ASN A 586 -21.87 3.27 23.82
CA ASN A 586 -21.91 4.44 24.69
C ASN A 586 -22.20 5.75 23.93
N ALA A 587 -21.80 5.83 22.66
CA ALA A 587 -22.10 6.94 21.75
C ALA A 587 -23.47 6.80 21.06
N GLY A 588 -24.35 5.88 21.50
CA GLY A 588 -25.67 5.65 20.91
C GLY A 588 -25.65 4.99 19.52
N SER A 589 -24.52 4.40 19.13
CA SER A 589 -24.35 3.78 17.79
C SER A 589 -24.15 2.28 17.91
N THR A 590 -24.68 1.50 16.97
CA THR A 590 -24.42 0.06 16.89
C THR A 590 -23.05 -0.18 16.23
N PRO A 591 -22.16 -1.01 16.82
CA PRO A 591 -20.95 -1.44 16.18
C PRO A 591 -21.23 -2.18 14.86
N THR A 592 -20.48 -1.86 13.80
CA THR A 592 -20.51 -2.61 12.54
C THR A 592 -20.06 -4.05 12.79
N SER A 593 -20.75 -5.03 12.22
CA SER A 593 -20.48 -6.47 12.43
C SER A 593 -19.02 -6.84 12.19
N ASP A 594 -18.49 -6.38 11.06
CA ASP A 594 -17.14 -6.72 10.59
C ASP A 594 -16.03 -6.08 11.43
N PHE A 595 -16.36 -5.05 12.21
CA PHE A 595 -15.40 -4.31 13.07
C PHE A 595 -15.39 -4.81 14.53
N LYS A 596 -16.31 -5.71 14.89
CA LYS A 596 -16.39 -6.26 16.26
C LYS A 596 -15.18 -7.13 16.58
N ALA A 597 -14.90 -7.25 17.88
CA ALA A 597 -13.90 -8.17 18.39
C ALA A 597 -14.12 -9.58 17.84
N ARG A 598 -13.07 -10.15 17.25
CA ARG A 598 -13.06 -11.53 16.78
C ARG A 598 -12.75 -12.47 17.94
N THR A 599 -13.36 -13.66 17.95
CA THR A 599 -12.89 -14.74 18.82
C THR A 599 -11.57 -15.25 18.25
N VAL A 600 -10.49 -15.03 18.98
CA VAL A 600 -9.12 -15.44 18.61
C VAL A 600 -8.94 -16.89 19.03
N THR A 601 -8.43 -17.71 18.13
CA THR A 601 -8.23 -19.15 18.34
C THR A 601 -6.76 -19.58 18.24
N SER A 602 -5.87 -18.66 17.85
CA SER A 602 -4.52 -18.97 17.41
C SER A 602 -3.41 -18.44 18.33
N HIS A 603 -3.64 -17.40 19.13
CA HIS A 603 -2.54 -16.70 19.81
C HIS A 603 -2.87 -16.08 21.18
N ILE A 604 -4.04 -16.38 21.77
CA ILE A 604 -4.32 -16.01 23.17
C ILE A 604 -4.16 -17.23 24.05
N PHE A 605 -3.32 -17.09 25.06
CA PHE A 605 -3.02 -18.12 26.05
C PHE A 605 -3.52 -17.70 27.43
N ARG A 606 -3.70 -18.66 28.33
CA ARG A 606 -3.91 -18.39 29.76
C ARG A 606 -3.04 -19.29 30.61
N VAL A 607 -2.71 -18.82 31.80
CA VAL A 607 -2.06 -19.60 32.86
C VAL A 607 -2.78 -19.40 34.16
N LYS A 608 -2.80 -20.41 35.02
CA LYS A 608 -3.40 -20.33 36.33
C LYS A 608 -2.33 -20.08 37.40
N ALA A 609 -2.35 -18.92 38.02
CA ALA A 609 -1.48 -18.59 39.15
C ALA A 609 -1.98 -19.19 40.45
N SER A 610 -1.10 -19.38 41.44
CA SER A 610 -1.43 -19.95 42.73
C SER A 610 -2.25 -18.99 43.63
N SER A 611 -2.08 -17.67 43.44
CA SER A 611 -2.79 -16.66 44.22
C SER A 611 -3.18 -15.44 43.37
N ALA A 612 -4.04 -14.58 43.93
CA ALA A 612 -4.45 -13.32 43.30
C ALA A 612 -3.34 -12.25 43.30
N SER A 613 -2.29 -12.42 44.11
CA SER A 613 -1.22 -11.43 44.34
C SER A 613 0.15 -11.89 43.89
N SER A 614 0.29 -13.11 43.34
CA SER A 614 1.58 -13.62 42.89
C SER A 614 2.05 -12.92 41.65
N THR A 615 3.35 -12.58 41.61
CA THR A 615 4.02 -12.07 40.40
C THR A 615 4.31 -13.22 39.45
N LEU A 616 4.07 -13.01 38.16
CA LEU A 616 4.42 -13.95 37.10
C LEU A 616 5.56 -13.38 36.27
N GLU A 617 6.61 -14.18 36.07
CA GLU A 617 7.67 -13.90 35.11
C GLU A 617 7.30 -14.58 33.79
N ILE A 618 7.09 -13.78 32.75
CA ILE A 618 6.61 -14.22 31.45
C ILE A 618 7.72 -13.95 30.43
N SER A 619 8.04 -14.96 29.63
CA SER A 619 9.01 -14.88 28.53
C SER A 619 8.41 -15.49 27.27
N VAL A 620 8.47 -14.76 26.17
CA VAL A 620 8.05 -15.20 24.85
C VAL A 620 9.25 -15.13 23.93
N THR A 621 9.61 -16.26 23.32
CA THR A 621 10.74 -16.38 22.39
C THR A 621 10.21 -16.71 21.01
N ASP A 622 10.51 -15.87 20.02
CA ASP A 622 10.11 -16.11 18.64
C ASP A 622 10.96 -17.20 17.96
N ARG A 623 10.60 -17.60 16.73
CA ARG A 623 11.33 -18.62 15.96
C ARG A 623 12.78 -18.27 15.64
N PHE A 624 13.17 -17.01 15.77
CA PHE A 624 14.53 -16.51 15.50
C PHE A 624 15.34 -16.29 16.76
N GLY A 625 14.80 -16.62 17.93
CA GLY A 625 15.45 -16.51 19.23
C GLY A 625 15.36 -15.11 19.86
N ASN A 626 14.53 -14.20 19.33
CA ASN A 626 14.28 -12.93 19.99
C ASN A 626 13.37 -13.14 21.20
N VAL A 627 13.76 -12.58 22.34
CA VAL A 627 13.07 -12.76 23.62
C VAL A 627 12.38 -11.47 24.04
N SER A 628 11.10 -11.58 24.39
CA SER A 628 10.30 -10.51 25.02
C SER A 628 9.86 -10.96 26.40
N THR A 629 10.00 -10.09 27.40
CA THR A 629 9.73 -10.46 28.80
C THR A 629 8.83 -9.45 29.51
N GLU A 630 8.06 -9.92 30.48
CA GLU A 630 7.30 -9.10 31.41
C GLU A 630 7.33 -9.72 32.81
N SER A 631 7.63 -8.92 33.83
CA SER A 631 7.38 -9.26 35.23
C SER A 631 6.02 -8.69 35.63
N MET A 632 4.98 -9.52 35.54
CA MET A 632 3.60 -9.12 35.79
C MET A 632 3.28 -9.14 37.28
N LYS A 633 3.35 -7.99 37.93
CA LYS A 633 2.89 -7.81 39.31
C LYS A 633 1.36 -7.88 39.40
N ARG A 634 0.84 -8.58 40.40
CA ARG A 634 -0.59 -8.74 40.63
C ARG A 634 -0.95 -8.38 42.07
N PRO A 635 -2.17 -7.90 42.36
CA PRO A 635 -3.29 -7.66 41.42
C PRO A 635 -2.98 -6.51 40.43
N ARG A 636 -3.38 -6.68 39.16
CA ARG A 636 -3.24 -5.66 38.14
C ARG A 636 -4.61 -5.23 37.64
N GLU A 637 -4.95 -3.98 37.91
CA GLU A 637 -6.25 -3.43 37.49
C GLU A 637 -6.36 -3.33 35.97
N PHE A 638 -7.57 -3.58 35.45
CA PHE A 638 -7.85 -3.39 34.02
C PHE A 638 -8.27 -1.93 33.80
N SER A 639 -7.34 -1.17 33.19
CA SER A 639 -7.57 0.21 32.81
C SER A 639 -7.06 0.45 31.39
N ILE A 640 -7.87 1.11 30.55
CA ILE A 640 -7.47 1.47 29.19
C ILE A 640 -6.15 2.29 29.19
N ASN A 641 -5.93 3.13 30.20
CA ASN A 641 -4.74 3.97 30.29
C ASN A 641 -3.46 3.18 30.52
N GLU A 642 -3.51 2.00 31.15
CA GLU A 642 -2.35 1.12 31.34
C GLU A 642 -1.80 0.56 30.03
N TYR A 643 -2.60 0.56 28.97
CA TYR A 643 -2.25 0.02 27.66
C TYR A 643 -1.90 1.10 26.63
N LYS A 644 -2.03 2.38 26.96
CA LYS A 644 -1.52 3.49 26.15
C LYS A 644 0.01 3.50 26.19
N LYS A 645 0.63 4.27 25.29
CA LYS A 645 2.08 4.47 25.26
C LYS A 645 2.62 5.03 26.56
#